data_56b131f205cf5d013a689faf9af62d30
#
_entry.id   56b131f205cf5d013a689faf9af62d30
#
_cell.length_a   1.000
_cell.length_b   1.000
_cell.length_c   1.000
_cell.angle_alpha   90.00
_cell.angle_beta   90.00
_cell.angle_gamma   90.00
#
_symmetry.space_group_name_H-M   'P 1'
#
loop_
_entity.id
_entity.type
_entity.pdbx_description
1 polymer ?
#
loop_
_entity_poly.entity_id
_entity_poly.type
_entity_poly.pdbx_seq_one_letter_code
_entity_poly.pdbx_strand_id
1 'polypeptide(L)'
;MASTSTLSPPLASTSTSTSNPTPTPTPTQTQTQTQALKPPLSTPARPDPVQEYATFLHPNFDPNQFAHSIVNDQPYVPPPLDGASEADTLEDGAHAASSLFMKALERDGSALKRAGAVAGGGVGGALAHLSFGVEELNRQLKAEITKHHSSLLLQAASLGGLEGDLNEVRHGLKEVEAGVTRLRRKIATPHSSLSASLQLLTRLRRTSSLARRSHRFIVLAKRLEAQMNEIDGVVVEDADKVLSKSSTNGGTNSGTGGERTERVMAEAALTLAEIELLLNEGSENDSELISIRSVPLIAAQVPAVSSSRERVVLSMESTVQRGLSTLDHPLLASSLQTAHNLSVLPQLVDALLASLNDVVSREVRRAFDMASLAKEVNAKGFKPGMSPDPSQSSGPTSFVYKSRARTEPTSVTLPLWQSTLWARMETLVSEMGAICIKVYTLEKVLKLKRDQMTQTSFLDEAMTALDERPSAMFWTTFASTLEQHTKETARSSAFVQTTVASSYPRLLRLLHEFFTKIAVHTDTVYSSTQQSSEAVQTLRAIQPFETLYLTRSSNRLLESVGSAFSLSSASSNASRTIPTANEGLGTARAIVNELDAARFDPLLVKNIAKGAARAVDTFVGTAESLIARDHSSTSLLGPLATPSQHSNAELASSLYHLWSPLHRALLGEQYGIEPVQVALRPSIDRIRHVYLNISKPLIMAIRREFSTILARMHRTDYSKSNEEGTAPNSQSAYMTDLTDKLSLVRDEILGTYRVGDLAKEWALDLSRFIVQTFLLHASLITPLGESGKLKLVADTASLEFSVSAYLSSHALALAAMGDQFKALRAWRPLLFLPDKDLVARATTGDVPTLILLHHALGRAASACREGRIQVKLPHQVQGWTEGDYVRWLNEHGETDRLAMVSMSVDAWNKEKEVLARDEEDETIGQEGQAVIAIVSEILARTGSTA
;
A
#
# COMPACT_ATOMS: atom_id res chain seq x y z
N MET A 1 -18.87 -32.81 14.97
CA MET A 1 -18.20 -34.06 15.43
C MET A 1 -16.74 -33.71 15.47
N ALA A 2 -16.20 -33.27 16.56
CA ALA A 2 -15.57 -34.04 17.62
C ALA A 2 -14.33 -34.77 17.07
N SER A 3 -13.14 -34.70 17.54
CA SER A 3 -12.54 -34.43 18.86
C SER A 3 -11.05 -34.22 18.67
N THR A 4 -10.46 -33.26 19.34
CA THR A 4 -9.57 -33.32 20.52
C THR A 4 -8.44 -34.35 20.50
N SER A 5 -7.21 -33.89 20.69
CA SER A 5 -6.36 -33.98 21.90
C SER A 5 -4.89 -33.81 21.55
N THR A 6 -4.26 -32.81 22.06
CA THR A 6 -3.32 -32.68 23.20
C THR A 6 -2.32 -33.83 23.33
N LEU A 7 -1.01 -33.49 23.37
CA LEU A 7 -0.11 -33.74 24.49
C LEU A 7 1.34 -33.42 24.17
N SER A 8 1.94 -32.65 25.02
CA SER A 8 3.37 -32.37 25.16
C SER A 8 4.02 -33.40 26.12
N PRO A 9 5.28 -33.24 26.57
CA PRO A 9 6.47 -34.03 26.26
C PRO A 9 6.88 -35.00 27.41
N PRO A 10 8.03 -35.64 27.40
CA PRO A 10 9.05 -35.42 28.44
C PRO A 10 10.49 -35.61 27.96
N LEU A 11 11.41 -34.83 28.46
CA LEU A 11 12.38 -34.95 29.57
C LEU A 11 13.31 -36.15 29.58
N ALA A 12 14.62 -35.80 29.55
CA ALA A 12 15.73 -36.35 30.37
C ALA A 12 16.26 -37.73 29.99
N SER A 13 17.52 -37.98 29.96
CA SER A 13 18.58 -37.83 30.96
C SER A 13 19.88 -38.52 30.50
N THR A 14 20.99 -37.96 30.92
CA THR A 14 22.23 -38.59 31.49
C THR A 14 22.96 -39.61 30.62
N SER A 15 24.29 -39.66 30.57
CA SER A 15 25.34 -39.35 31.50
C SER A 15 26.69 -39.71 30.92
N THR A 16 27.75 -39.04 31.41
CA THR A 16 29.10 -39.54 31.75
C THR A 16 30.06 -39.90 30.59
N SER A 17 31.28 -39.59 30.56
CA SER A 17 32.28 -39.12 31.47
C SER A 17 33.66 -39.07 30.80
N THR A 18 34.54 -38.26 31.32
CA THR A 18 36.02 -38.37 31.42
C THR A 18 36.83 -38.11 30.14
N SER A 19 37.80 -37.29 30.08
CA SER A 19 38.89 -36.88 30.98
C SER A 19 39.70 -35.74 30.37
N ASN A 20 40.17 -34.86 31.22
CA ASN A 20 41.20 -33.82 31.00
C ASN A 20 42.57 -34.40 30.64
N PRO A 21 43.58 -33.64 30.14
CA PRO A 21 44.17 -32.54 30.90
C PRO A 21 44.56 -31.27 30.12
N THR A 22 44.63 -30.20 30.87
CA THR A 22 45.31 -28.91 30.75
C THR A 22 46.84 -29.04 30.53
N PRO A 23 47.70 -27.99 30.24
CA PRO A 23 47.45 -26.55 30.55
C PRO A 23 48.04 -25.50 29.56
N THR A 24 47.71 -24.28 29.80
CA THR A 24 48.48 -23.01 30.09
C THR A 24 48.38 -21.89 29.04
N PRO A 25 48.70 -20.66 29.43
CA PRO A 25 47.67 -19.62 29.48
C PRO A 25 47.99 -18.45 28.54
N THR A 26 46.95 -17.76 28.14
CA THR A 26 47.07 -16.48 27.40
C THR A 26 46.35 -15.37 28.19
N PRO A 27 46.86 -14.16 28.18
CA PRO A 27 46.49 -13.14 29.12
C PRO A 27 45.12 -12.52 28.87
N THR A 28 44.45 -12.37 29.98
CA THR A 28 43.17 -11.75 30.20
C THR A 28 43.13 -10.30 29.74
N GLN A 29 42.34 -9.98 28.78
CA GLN A 29 41.84 -8.62 28.61
C GLN A 29 40.59 -8.46 29.46
N THR A 30 40.73 -7.69 30.51
CA THR A 30 39.66 -7.27 31.40
C THR A 30 38.77 -6.27 30.70
N GLN A 31 37.64 -6.71 30.19
CA GLN A 31 36.54 -5.80 29.86
C GLN A 31 35.74 -5.51 31.12
N THR A 32 35.95 -4.34 31.67
CA THR A 32 35.10 -3.78 32.70
C THR A 32 33.73 -3.40 32.08
N GLN A 33 32.77 -4.23 32.35
CA GLN A 33 31.35 -3.84 32.12
C GLN A 33 30.95 -2.84 33.22
N THR A 34 30.91 -1.58 32.86
CA THR A 34 30.19 -0.58 33.64
C THR A 34 28.70 -0.66 33.30
N GLN A 35 27.93 -1.21 34.22
CA GLN A 35 26.48 -1.08 34.24
C GLN A 35 26.12 0.40 34.33
N ALA A 36 25.53 0.94 33.31
CA ALA A 36 24.94 2.25 33.31
C ALA A 36 23.61 2.21 34.10
N LEU A 37 23.61 2.73 35.26
CA LEU A 37 22.44 3.13 36.02
C LEU A 37 21.69 4.23 35.24
N LYS A 38 20.43 4.00 35.02
CA LYS A 38 19.49 4.95 34.44
C LYS A 38 19.35 6.15 35.39
N PRO A 39 19.61 7.39 34.99
CA PRO A 39 19.32 8.53 35.82
C PRO A 39 17.84 8.91 35.75
N PRO A 40 17.29 9.53 36.84
CA PRO A 40 15.90 9.95 36.89
C PRO A 40 15.65 11.16 35.98
N LEU A 41 14.37 11.32 35.58
CA LEU A 41 13.89 12.44 34.83
C LEU A 41 14.41 13.76 35.37
N SER A 42 15.23 14.43 34.63
CA SER A 42 15.67 15.79 34.92
C SER A 42 14.92 16.77 34.00
N THR A 43 14.45 17.81 34.63
CA THR A 43 14.02 19.11 34.11
C THR A 43 14.75 19.55 32.84
N PRO A 44 14.11 20.37 31.99
CA PRO A 44 14.66 20.77 30.71
C PRO A 44 16.01 21.47 30.91
N ALA A 45 17.06 20.83 30.38
CA ALA A 45 18.39 21.38 30.39
C ALA A 45 18.42 22.68 29.58
N ARG A 46 18.97 23.71 30.19
CA ARG A 46 19.41 24.94 29.54
C ARG A 46 20.33 24.55 28.38
N PRO A 47 20.14 25.03 27.15
CA PRO A 47 21.00 24.70 26.03
C PRO A 47 22.47 25.02 26.39
N ASP A 48 23.35 24.11 26.04
CA ASP A 48 24.80 24.26 26.21
C ASP A 48 25.28 25.56 25.55
N PRO A 49 25.93 26.47 26.26
CA PRO A 49 26.35 27.75 25.72
C PRO A 49 27.33 27.62 24.55
N VAL A 50 27.93 26.44 24.38
CA VAL A 50 28.87 26.14 23.26
C VAL A 50 28.12 25.97 21.93
N GLN A 51 26.87 25.52 21.94
CA GLN A 51 26.07 25.37 20.71
C GLN A 51 25.60 26.72 20.13
N GLU A 52 25.43 27.72 20.96
CA GLU A 52 25.09 29.08 20.48
C GLU A 52 26.23 29.78 19.72
N TYR A 53 27.47 29.33 19.94
CA TYR A 53 28.66 29.91 19.31
C TYR A 53 29.30 29.00 18.26
N ALA A 54 28.62 27.93 17.81
CA ALA A 54 29.15 26.92 16.87
C ALA A 54 29.64 27.55 15.54
N THR A 55 29.01 28.60 15.09
CA THR A 55 29.40 29.37 13.91
C THR A 55 30.78 30.02 14.04
N PHE A 56 31.18 30.43 15.23
CA PHE A 56 32.49 31.06 15.49
C PHE A 56 33.61 30.04 15.67
N LEU A 57 33.28 28.79 15.91
CA LEU A 57 34.24 27.68 16.06
C LEU A 57 34.57 27.01 14.71
N HIS A 58 33.92 27.44 13.60
CA HIS A 58 34.20 26.89 12.29
C HIS A 58 35.59 27.31 11.80
N PRO A 59 36.45 26.38 11.29
CA PRO A 59 37.82 26.68 10.90
C PRO A 59 37.96 27.76 9.82
N ASN A 60 36.96 27.98 8.99
CA ASN A 60 36.91 29.00 7.94
C ASN A 60 36.03 30.20 8.32
N PHE A 61 35.89 30.48 9.61
CA PHE A 61 35.14 31.65 10.06
C PHE A 61 35.88 32.95 9.68
N ASP A 62 35.24 33.75 8.81
CA ASP A 62 35.77 35.10 8.47
C ASP A 62 35.00 36.18 9.22
N PRO A 63 35.67 36.89 10.15
CA PRO A 63 35.06 37.96 10.93
C PRO A 63 34.48 39.10 10.09
N ASN A 64 35.11 39.40 8.93
CA ASN A 64 34.66 40.49 8.06
C ASN A 64 33.39 40.16 7.29
N GLN A 65 33.27 38.93 6.79
CA GLN A 65 32.03 38.43 6.14
C GLN A 65 30.91 38.28 7.15
N PHE A 66 31.21 37.86 8.37
CA PHE A 66 30.23 37.79 9.44
C PHE A 66 29.71 39.20 9.81
N ALA A 67 30.59 40.17 9.93
CA ALA A 67 30.19 41.57 10.17
C ALA A 67 29.34 42.13 9.04
N HIS A 68 29.68 41.78 7.78
CA HIS A 68 28.91 42.16 6.59
C HIS A 68 27.52 41.53 6.54
N SER A 69 27.40 40.27 7.00
CA SER A 69 26.09 39.60 7.07
C SER A 69 25.16 40.21 8.12
N ILE A 70 25.72 40.64 9.26
CA ILE A 70 24.96 41.37 10.30
C ILE A 70 24.50 42.74 9.80
N VAL A 71 25.31 43.44 9.04
CA VAL A 71 24.96 44.77 8.52
C VAL A 71 23.86 44.68 7.45
N ASN A 72 23.85 43.59 6.66
CA ASN A 72 22.92 43.36 5.56
C ASN A 72 21.70 42.52 5.94
N ASP A 73 21.56 42.14 7.23
CA ASP A 73 20.49 41.31 7.76
C ASP A 73 20.34 39.96 7.03
N GLN A 74 21.48 39.36 6.60
CA GLN A 74 21.55 38.09 5.90
C GLN A 74 22.21 37.02 6.81
N PRO A 75 21.75 35.72 6.73
CA PRO A 75 22.38 34.67 7.52
C PRO A 75 23.81 34.40 7.01
N TYR A 76 24.76 34.33 7.94
CA TYR A 76 26.18 34.02 7.64
C TYR A 76 26.33 32.49 7.40
N VAL A 77 26.89 32.14 6.25
CA VAL A 77 27.31 30.76 5.91
C VAL A 77 28.83 30.79 5.68
N PRO A 78 29.63 30.02 6.49
CA PRO A 78 31.07 29.98 6.29
C PRO A 78 31.43 29.33 4.94
N PRO A 79 32.48 29.78 4.26
CA PRO A 79 32.91 29.22 3.00
C PRO A 79 33.37 27.76 3.17
N PRO A 80 33.15 26.88 2.17
CA PRO A 80 33.58 25.48 2.22
C PRO A 80 35.11 25.39 2.27
N LEU A 81 35.58 24.31 2.86
CA LEU A 81 37.02 23.98 2.89
C LEU A 81 37.52 23.65 1.48
N ASP A 82 38.38 24.46 0.95
CA ASP A 82 39.08 24.20 -0.31
C ASP A 82 39.94 22.93 -0.17
N GLY A 83 39.53 21.84 -0.80
CA GLY A 83 40.35 20.63 -0.85
C GLY A 83 39.63 19.30 -0.96
N ALA A 84 38.33 19.25 -1.19
CA ALA A 84 37.63 18.01 -1.54
C ALA A 84 37.09 18.07 -2.97
N SER A 85 37.68 17.21 -3.80
CA SER A 85 37.23 16.98 -5.17
C SER A 85 35.77 16.59 -5.21
N GLU A 86 35.07 17.16 -6.18
CA GLU A 86 33.73 16.80 -6.59
C GLU A 86 33.61 15.28 -6.78
N ALA A 87 32.90 14.62 -5.91
CA ALA A 87 32.06 13.47 -6.19
C ALA A 87 31.31 13.08 -4.91
N ASP A 88 29.99 13.13 -5.03
CA ASP A 88 28.98 12.42 -4.26
C ASP A 88 28.68 12.83 -2.81
N THR A 89 27.41 13.16 -2.71
CA THR A 89 26.55 13.11 -1.54
C THR A 89 26.74 14.19 -0.50
N LEU A 90 25.72 14.99 -0.37
CA LEU A 90 25.15 15.44 0.89
C LEU A 90 24.23 16.67 0.66
N GLU A 91 23.15 16.48 -0.06
CA GLU A 91 22.05 17.46 -0.02
C GLU A 91 21.26 17.44 1.30
N ASP A 92 21.39 16.37 2.11
CA ASP A 92 20.60 16.23 3.34
C ASP A 92 21.21 16.94 4.58
N GLY A 93 22.52 17.20 4.59
CA GLY A 93 23.17 17.86 5.73
C GLY A 93 23.00 19.38 5.76
N ALA A 94 22.91 20.00 4.58
CA ALA A 94 22.82 21.45 4.45
C ALA A 94 21.44 22.00 4.85
N HIS A 95 20.38 21.23 4.58
CA HIS A 95 19.01 21.62 4.95
C HIS A 95 18.73 21.49 6.45
N ALA A 96 19.36 20.53 7.14
CA ALA A 96 19.21 20.38 8.59
C ALA A 96 19.95 21.49 9.35
N ALA A 97 21.16 21.83 8.92
CA ALA A 97 21.94 22.92 9.54
C ALA A 97 21.32 24.29 9.28
N SER A 98 20.82 24.52 8.06
CA SER A 98 20.13 25.76 7.68
C SER A 98 18.78 25.91 8.40
N SER A 99 18.05 24.80 8.62
CA SER A 99 16.77 24.82 9.33
C SER A 99 16.95 25.09 10.84
N LEU A 100 18.01 24.54 11.43
CA LEU A 100 18.32 24.81 12.85
C LEU A 100 18.85 26.24 13.05
N PHE A 101 19.60 26.77 12.09
CA PHE A 101 20.08 28.14 12.10
C PHE A 101 18.93 29.15 11.93
N MET A 102 18.00 28.86 11.01
CA MET A 102 16.81 29.73 10.85
C MET A 102 15.88 29.67 12.06
N LYS A 103 15.74 28.52 12.73
CA LYS A 103 15.00 28.40 13.98
C LYS A 103 15.69 29.08 15.16
N ALA A 104 17.02 29.10 15.19
CA ALA A 104 17.78 29.83 16.19
C ALA A 104 17.66 31.36 15.95
N LEU A 105 17.75 31.79 14.71
CA LEU A 105 17.62 33.19 14.31
C LEU A 105 16.21 33.76 14.54
N GLU A 106 15.16 32.94 14.33
CA GLU A 106 13.79 33.34 14.66
C GLU A 106 13.54 33.45 16.18
N ARG A 107 14.28 32.66 16.98
CA ARG A 107 14.23 32.74 18.44
C ARG A 107 14.99 33.93 18.99
N ASP A 108 16.14 34.22 18.39
CA ASP A 108 16.95 35.37 18.80
C ASP A 108 16.46 36.69 18.19
N GLY A 109 15.81 36.64 17.02
CA GLY A 109 15.19 37.83 16.41
C GLY A 109 14.14 38.48 17.30
N SER A 110 13.53 37.72 18.25
CA SER A 110 12.65 38.30 19.25
C SER A 110 13.39 38.90 20.45
N ALA A 111 14.56 38.38 20.77
CA ALA A 111 15.42 38.93 21.84
C ALA A 111 16.24 40.13 21.35
N LEU A 112 16.75 40.05 20.11
CA LEU A 112 17.44 41.18 19.47
C LEU A 112 16.49 42.37 19.18
N LYS A 113 15.22 42.08 18.84
CA LYS A 113 14.22 43.15 18.68
C LYS A 113 13.82 43.80 20.00
N ARG A 114 13.95 43.11 21.16
CA ARG A 114 13.76 43.71 22.48
C ARG A 114 14.98 44.46 23.00
N ALA A 115 16.20 44.02 22.59
CA ALA A 115 17.43 44.75 22.93
C ALA A 115 17.68 45.92 21.99
N GLY A 116 17.26 45.87 20.75
CA GLY A 116 17.39 46.92 19.76
C GLY A 116 16.45 48.10 19.91
N ALA A 117 15.44 47.96 20.85
CA ALA A 117 14.55 49.08 21.16
C ALA A 117 15.18 50.10 22.13
N VAL A 118 16.36 49.81 22.71
CA VAL A 118 17.01 50.67 23.68
C VAL A 118 18.37 51.23 23.24
N ALA A 119 19.03 50.66 22.20
CA ALA A 119 20.30 51.22 21.70
C ALA A 119 20.42 50.98 20.21
N GLY A 120 20.39 52.02 19.40
CA GLY A 120 20.56 52.03 17.97
C GLY A 120 21.91 51.44 17.54
N GLY A 121 21.90 50.39 16.69
CA GLY A 121 23.03 49.89 15.97
C GLY A 121 23.25 48.39 16.07
N GLY A 122 22.89 47.65 15.00
CA GLY A 122 22.98 46.15 14.95
C GLY A 122 24.36 45.55 15.22
N VAL A 123 25.45 46.34 15.10
CA VAL A 123 26.83 45.85 15.36
C VAL A 123 27.19 45.86 16.84
N GLY A 124 26.62 46.79 17.63
CA GLY A 124 26.90 46.88 19.05
C GLY A 124 26.33 45.74 19.86
N GLY A 125 25.16 45.22 19.49
CA GLY A 125 24.51 44.08 20.16
C GLY A 125 25.28 42.77 19.90
N ALA A 126 25.78 42.58 18.71
CA ALA A 126 26.56 41.40 18.34
C ALA A 126 27.91 41.37 19.08
N LEU A 127 28.55 42.55 19.21
CA LEU A 127 29.80 42.67 19.96
C LEU A 127 29.64 42.41 21.45
N ALA A 128 28.57 42.86 22.06
CA ALA A 128 28.22 42.59 23.43
C ALA A 128 27.97 41.11 23.69
N HIS A 129 27.29 40.42 22.78
CA HIS A 129 26.98 38.99 22.83
C HIS A 129 28.29 38.16 22.73
N LEU A 130 29.20 38.54 21.82
CA LEU A 130 30.49 37.87 21.67
C LEU A 130 31.40 38.08 22.93
N SER A 131 31.41 39.27 23.48
CA SER A 131 32.21 39.54 24.68
C SER A 131 31.73 38.78 25.91
N PHE A 132 30.41 38.63 26.06
CA PHE A 132 29.81 37.83 27.12
C PHE A 132 30.14 36.32 26.92
N GLY A 133 30.10 35.84 25.65
CA GLY A 133 30.47 34.45 25.35
C GLY A 133 31.93 34.12 25.66
N VAL A 134 32.83 35.03 25.37
CA VAL A 134 34.27 34.86 25.70
C VAL A 134 34.51 34.83 27.22
N GLU A 135 33.75 35.62 27.93
CA GLU A 135 33.89 35.70 29.41
C GLU A 135 33.33 34.45 30.09
N GLU A 136 32.20 33.90 29.57
CA GLU A 136 31.61 32.65 30.06
C GLU A 136 32.51 31.44 29.73
N LEU A 137 33.07 31.35 28.50
CA LEU A 137 34.00 30.31 28.13
C LEU A 137 35.29 30.32 28.97
N ASN A 138 35.81 31.52 29.28
CA ASN A 138 36.94 31.65 30.19
C ASN A 138 36.63 31.21 31.61
N ARG A 139 35.42 31.44 32.07
CA ARG A 139 34.97 30.98 33.39
C ARG A 139 34.86 29.46 33.45
N GLN A 140 34.32 28.85 32.40
CA GLN A 140 34.18 27.39 32.27
C GLN A 140 35.57 26.72 32.16
N LEU A 141 36.50 27.26 31.36
CA LEU A 141 37.84 26.75 31.22
C LEU A 141 38.59 26.80 32.56
N LYS A 142 38.49 27.88 33.35
CA LYS A 142 39.06 27.98 34.67
C LYS A 142 38.47 26.95 35.65
N ALA A 143 37.15 26.71 35.55
CA ALA A 143 36.49 25.73 36.40
C ALA A 143 36.95 24.29 36.09
N GLU A 144 37.16 23.95 34.79
CA GLU A 144 37.60 22.63 34.38
C GLU A 144 39.10 22.38 34.71
N ILE A 145 39.95 23.38 34.58
CA ILE A 145 41.36 23.30 35.00
C ILE A 145 41.47 23.09 36.49
N THR A 146 40.69 23.77 37.32
CA THR A 146 40.71 23.61 38.76
C THR A 146 40.17 22.23 39.19
N LYS A 147 39.24 21.66 38.48
CA LYS A 147 38.65 20.34 38.75
C LYS A 147 39.64 19.18 38.50
N HIS A 148 40.50 19.34 37.49
CA HIS A 148 41.47 18.30 37.11
C HIS A 148 42.89 18.52 37.61
N HIS A 149 43.18 19.61 38.30
CA HIS A 149 44.52 19.98 38.78
C HIS A 149 45.19 18.93 39.67
N SER A 150 44.43 18.28 40.56
CA SER A 150 44.93 17.24 41.43
C SER A 150 45.26 15.93 40.69
N SER A 151 44.53 15.63 39.61
CA SER A 151 44.77 14.44 38.79
C SER A 151 46.02 14.55 37.91
N LEU A 152 46.30 15.73 37.37
CA LEU A 152 47.51 16.00 36.57
C LEU A 152 48.78 15.98 37.38
N LEU A 153 48.75 16.42 38.63
CA LEU A 153 49.91 16.34 39.52
C LEU A 153 50.25 14.90 39.92
N LEU A 154 49.24 14.05 40.09
CA LEU A 154 49.48 12.63 40.42
C LEU A 154 50.07 11.86 39.23
N GLN A 155 49.70 12.18 37.97
CA GLN A 155 50.28 11.55 36.78
C GLN A 155 51.76 11.97 36.55
N ALA A 156 52.14 13.19 36.90
CA ALA A 156 53.56 13.65 36.83
C ALA A 156 54.49 12.97 37.83
N ALA A 157 53.91 12.60 38.97
CA ALA A 157 54.74 11.93 40.01
C ALA A 157 55.05 10.43 39.73
N SER A 158 54.13 9.79 38.88
CA SER A 158 54.33 8.36 38.54
C SER A 158 55.37 8.10 37.45
N LEU A 159 55.74 9.13 36.68
CA LEU A 159 56.76 9.01 35.62
C LEU A 159 58.21 8.88 36.14
N GLY A 160 58.47 9.32 37.37
CA GLY A 160 59.79 9.26 37.97
C GLY A 160 60.25 7.87 38.48
N GLY A 161 59.32 6.93 38.64
CA GLY A 161 59.57 5.57 39.11
C GLY A 161 60.06 4.55 38.05
N LEU A 162 59.72 4.80 36.80
CA LEU A 162 59.94 3.86 35.71
C LEU A 162 61.37 3.81 35.15
N GLU A 163 62.20 4.81 35.49
CA GLU A 163 63.56 4.89 34.96
C GLU A 163 64.51 3.99 35.70
N GLY A 164 64.22 3.61 36.96
CA GLY A 164 65.02 2.69 37.80
C GLY A 164 64.91 1.22 37.34
N ASP A 165 63.76 0.78 36.98
CA ASP A 165 63.48 -0.65 36.68
C ASP A 165 64.00 -1.10 35.32
N LEU A 166 64.26 -0.20 34.37
CA LEU A 166 64.77 -0.49 33.03
C LEU A 166 66.28 -0.84 33.01
N ASN A 167 67.06 -0.43 34.00
CA ASN A 167 68.48 -0.71 34.01
C ASN A 167 68.84 -2.12 34.55
N GLU A 168 68.05 -2.70 35.43
CA GLU A 168 68.20 -4.06 35.94
C GLU A 168 68.00 -5.15 34.89
N VAL A 169 66.94 -4.92 34.02
CA VAL A 169 66.62 -5.87 32.93
C VAL A 169 67.71 -5.94 31.88
N ARG A 170 68.41 -4.86 31.65
CA ARG A 170 69.54 -4.78 30.66
C ARG A 170 70.75 -5.60 31.02
N HIS A 171 70.99 -5.80 32.32
CA HIS A 171 72.14 -6.60 32.77
C HIS A 171 71.87 -8.10 32.66
N GLY A 172 70.66 -8.56 32.94
CA GLY A 172 70.26 -9.98 32.81
C GLY A 172 70.29 -10.52 31.37
N LEU A 173 69.97 -9.66 30.38
CA LEU A 173 70.01 -10.06 28.94
C LEU A 173 71.41 -10.38 28.42
N LYS A 174 72.48 -9.74 28.91
CA LYS A 174 73.83 -9.99 28.47
C LYS A 174 74.43 -11.33 28.98
N GLU A 175 73.94 -11.83 30.09
CA GLU A 175 74.40 -13.12 30.60
C GLU A 175 73.84 -14.33 29.84
N VAL A 176 72.58 -14.17 29.39
CA VAL A 176 71.84 -15.19 28.57
C VAL A 176 72.48 -15.33 27.18
N GLU A 177 73.03 -14.27 26.60
CA GLU A 177 73.64 -14.25 25.26
C GLU A 177 74.96 -15.03 25.24
N ALA A 178 75.69 -14.91 26.29
CA ALA A 178 77.00 -15.66 26.41
C ALA A 178 76.81 -17.17 26.62
N GLY A 179 75.73 -17.61 27.27
CA GLY A 179 75.35 -19.02 27.45
C GLY A 179 74.90 -19.68 26.15
N VAL A 180 74.14 -19.00 25.34
CA VAL A 180 73.59 -19.48 24.07
C VAL A 180 74.68 -19.70 23.02
N THR A 181 75.74 -18.85 23.01
CA THR A 181 76.83 -18.96 22.04
C THR A 181 77.75 -20.16 22.35
N ARG A 182 77.86 -20.61 23.59
CA ARG A 182 78.59 -21.85 23.93
C ARG A 182 77.86 -23.12 23.52
N LEU A 183 76.56 -23.13 23.65
CA LEU A 183 75.68 -24.27 23.26
C LEU A 183 75.65 -24.47 21.72
N ARG A 184 75.64 -23.38 20.97
CA ARG A 184 75.64 -23.38 19.53
C ARG A 184 76.85 -24.04 18.90
N ARG A 185 78.04 -23.88 19.50
CA ARG A 185 79.27 -24.50 18.97
C ARG A 185 79.31 -26.01 19.18
N LYS A 186 78.75 -26.55 20.29
CA LYS A 186 78.74 -27.99 20.58
C LYS A 186 77.82 -28.82 19.72
N ILE A 187 76.82 -28.15 19.04
CA ILE A 187 75.79 -28.82 18.25
C ILE A 187 76.08 -28.73 16.72
N ALA A 188 76.98 -27.86 16.28
CA ALA A 188 77.22 -27.60 14.85
C ALA A 188 77.76 -28.76 14.03
N THR A 189 78.74 -29.55 14.63
CA THR A 189 79.38 -30.65 13.91
C THR A 189 78.50 -31.91 13.70
N PRO A 190 77.78 -32.41 14.71
CA PRO A 190 76.86 -33.50 14.48
C PRO A 190 75.66 -33.09 13.62
N HIS A 191 75.29 -31.84 13.65
CA HIS A 191 74.15 -31.30 12.82
C HIS A 191 74.50 -31.30 11.31
N SER A 192 75.75 -30.98 10.96
CA SER A 192 76.25 -31.01 9.57
C SER A 192 76.25 -32.40 8.94
N SER A 193 76.72 -33.44 9.70
CA SER A 193 76.67 -34.81 9.18
C SER A 193 75.31 -35.43 9.09
N LEU A 194 74.41 -35.05 10.03
CA LEU A 194 72.97 -35.46 9.97
C LEU A 194 72.25 -34.79 8.79
N SER A 195 72.59 -33.54 8.53
CA SER A 195 71.97 -32.81 7.40
C SER A 195 72.39 -33.39 6.07
N ALA A 196 73.68 -33.87 5.91
CA ALA A 196 74.09 -34.50 4.67
C ALA A 196 73.41 -35.87 4.40
N SER A 197 73.23 -36.67 5.47
CA SER A 197 72.46 -37.93 5.33
C SER A 197 70.98 -37.75 5.08
N LEU A 198 70.42 -36.73 5.68
CA LEU A 198 69.03 -36.34 5.38
C LEU A 198 68.86 -35.87 3.95
N GLN A 199 69.82 -35.13 3.42
CA GLN A 199 69.80 -34.74 1.98
C GLN A 199 69.86 -35.91 1.03
N LEU A 200 70.60 -36.92 1.34
CA LEU A 200 70.74 -38.14 0.51
C LEU A 200 69.45 -38.96 0.58
N LEU A 201 68.87 -39.12 1.75
CA LEU A 201 67.56 -39.78 1.92
C LEU A 201 66.41 -39.01 1.23
N THR A 202 66.44 -37.68 1.30
CA THR A 202 65.43 -36.86 0.58
C THR A 202 65.51 -36.99 -0.94
N ARG A 203 66.77 -37.06 -1.50
CA ARG A 203 66.97 -37.29 -2.94
C ARG A 203 66.44 -38.66 -3.38
N LEU A 204 66.76 -39.75 -2.63
CA LEU A 204 66.28 -41.11 -2.91
C LEU A 204 64.74 -41.21 -2.84
N ARG A 205 64.12 -40.52 -1.85
CA ARG A 205 62.66 -40.42 -1.75
C ARG A 205 62.07 -39.69 -2.96
N ARG A 206 62.68 -38.55 -3.35
CA ARG A 206 62.25 -37.79 -4.53
C ARG A 206 62.32 -38.58 -5.82
N THR A 207 63.40 -39.32 -6.10
CA THR A 207 63.54 -40.16 -7.29
C THR A 207 62.54 -41.33 -7.29
N SER A 208 62.30 -41.98 -6.17
CA SER A 208 61.33 -43.07 -6.04
C SER A 208 59.88 -42.58 -6.26
N SER A 209 59.58 -41.44 -5.69
CA SER A 209 58.27 -40.84 -5.87
C SER A 209 58.05 -40.42 -7.32
N LEU A 210 59.07 -39.84 -7.98
CA LEU A 210 58.97 -39.46 -9.40
C LEU A 210 58.76 -40.67 -10.28
N ALA A 211 59.48 -41.77 -10.08
CA ALA A 211 59.39 -43.01 -10.86
C ALA A 211 57.94 -43.61 -10.74
N ARG A 212 57.41 -43.67 -9.53
CA ARG A 212 56.05 -44.18 -9.32
C ARG A 212 55.01 -43.31 -9.97
N ARG A 213 55.10 -41.98 -9.89
CA ARG A 213 54.19 -41.04 -10.52
C ARG A 213 54.28 -41.10 -12.05
N SER A 214 55.50 -41.20 -12.61
CA SER A 214 55.73 -41.37 -14.05
C SER A 214 55.11 -42.66 -14.61
N HIS A 215 55.22 -43.77 -13.88
CA HIS A 215 54.59 -45.04 -14.28
C HIS A 215 53.07 -44.91 -14.25
N ARG A 216 52.50 -44.31 -13.20
CA ARG A 216 51.06 -44.09 -13.10
C ARG A 216 50.53 -43.23 -14.30
N PHE A 217 51.27 -42.16 -14.64
CA PHE A 217 50.95 -41.31 -15.79
C PHE A 217 50.92 -42.13 -17.11
N ILE A 218 51.92 -42.98 -17.40
CA ILE A 218 51.97 -43.77 -18.63
C ILE A 218 50.79 -44.75 -18.73
N VAL A 219 50.40 -45.36 -17.61
CA VAL A 219 49.24 -46.29 -17.58
C VAL A 219 47.96 -45.52 -17.84
N LEU A 220 47.79 -44.34 -17.22
CA LEU A 220 46.59 -43.51 -17.44
C LEU A 220 46.53 -42.94 -18.86
N ALA A 221 47.66 -42.51 -19.42
CA ALA A 221 47.73 -42.03 -20.83
C ALA A 221 47.32 -43.09 -21.86
N LYS A 222 47.75 -44.34 -21.67
CA LYS A 222 47.33 -45.48 -22.51
C LYS A 222 45.81 -45.80 -22.33
N ARG A 223 45.31 -45.68 -21.10
CA ARG A 223 43.87 -45.87 -20.83
C ARG A 223 43.06 -44.80 -21.51
N LEU A 224 43.50 -43.54 -21.44
CA LEU A 224 42.87 -42.43 -22.13
C LEU A 224 42.82 -42.62 -23.64
N GLU A 225 43.93 -43.06 -24.26
CA GLU A 225 43.98 -43.35 -25.69
C GLU A 225 43.00 -44.44 -26.11
N ALA A 226 42.82 -45.50 -25.32
CA ALA A 226 41.84 -46.55 -25.59
C ALA A 226 40.39 -46.00 -25.46
N GLN A 227 40.13 -45.17 -24.45
CA GLN A 227 38.82 -44.53 -24.27
C GLN A 227 38.47 -43.54 -25.40
N MET A 228 39.46 -42.76 -25.87
CA MET A 228 39.27 -41.85 -27.01
C MET A 228 38.99 -42.60 -28.32
N ASN A 229 39.68 -43.74 -28.57
CA ASN A 229 39.40 -44.58 -29.74
C ASN A 229 38.01 -45.21 -29.66
N GLU A 230 37.48 -45.54 -28.50
CA GLU A 230 36.12 -46.02 -28.31
C GLU A 230 35.09 -44.92 -28.60
N ILE A 231 35.32 -43.67 -28.16
CA ILE A 231 34.49 -42.51 -28.48
C ILE A 231 34.45 -42.28 -29.99
N ASP A 232 35.60 -42.30 -30.67
CA ASP A 232 35.69 -42.12 -32.12
C ASP A 232 35.01 -43.26 -32.90
N GLY A 233 35.11 -44.53 -32.43
CA GLY A 233 34.42 -45.68 -33.00
C GLY A 233 32.89 -45.58 -32.92
N VAL A 234 32.35 -45.12 -31.84
CA VAL A 234 30.90 -44.96 -31.69
C VAL A 234 30.37 -43.79 -32.52
N VAL A 235 31.13 -42.69 -32.65
CA VAL A 235 30.74 -41.55 -33.49
C VAL A 235 30.67 -41.92 -34.98
N VAL A 236 31.58 -42.79 -35.46
CA VAL A 236 31.56 -43.29 -36.86
C VAL A 236 30.37 -44.22 -37.07
N GLU A 237 30.04 -45.13 -36.16
CA GLU A 237 28.85 -45.99 -36.25
C GLU A 237 27.53 -45.24 -36.26
N ASP A 238 27.41 -44.16 -35.52
CA ASP A 238 26.21 -43.32 -35.53
C ASP A 238 26.08 -42.44 -36.79
N ALA A 239 27.21 -42.00 -37.38
CA ALA A 239 27.24 -41.28 -38.64
C ALA A 239 26.81 -42.17 -39.82
N ASP A 240 27.27 -43.43 -39.84
CA ASP A 240 26.87 -44.42 -40.89
C ASP A 240 25.42 -44.86 -40.77
N LYS A 241 24.84 -44.87 -39.49
CA LYS A 241 23.41 -45.13 -39.26
C LYS A 241 22.52 -43.99 -39.69
N VAL A 242 23.01 -42.75 -39.65
CA VAL A 242 22.26 -41.57 -40.12
C VAL A 242 22.21 -41.51 -41.64
N LEU A 243 23.28 -41.91 -42.32
CA LEU A 243 23.29 -41.97 -43.80
C LEU A 243 22.47 -43.13 -44.41
N SER A 244 22.25 -44.21 -43.64
CA SER A 244 21.49 -45.39 -44.12
C SER A 244 19.98 -45.37 -43.79
N LYS A 245 19.45 -44.38 -43.06
CA LYS A 245 18.06 -44.26 -42.71
C LYS A 245 17.32 -43.15 -43.46
N SER A 246 17.33 -43.15 -44.77
CA SER A 246 16.38 -42.38 -45.59
C SER A 246 15.24 -43.25 -46.16
N SER A 247 14.83 -44.31 -45.52
CA SER A 247 13.59 -45.01 -45.88
C SER A 247 13.19 -45.98 -44.76
N THR A 248 11.92 -45.79 -44.36
CA THR A 248 11.04 -46.63 -43.56
C THR A 248 10.91 -46.41 -42.06
N ASN A 249 9.67 -46.12 -41.75
CA ASN A 249 8.91 -46.10 -40.50
C ASN A 249 9.34 -47.02 -39.35
N GLY A 250 9.30 -46.48 -38.17
CA GLY A 250 8.80 -47.18 -36.98
C GLY A 250 9.81 -47.68 -35.97
N GLY A 251 9.77 -47.14 -34.79
CA GLY A 251 10.05 -47.86 -33.55
C GLY A 251 11.39 -47.62 -32.84
N THR A 252 11.38 -46.79 -31.84
CA THR A 252 12.04 -46.98 -30.55
C THR A 252 13.30 -47.86 -30.52
N ASN A 253 14.49 -47.27 -30.54
CA ASN A 253 15.70 -47.69 -29.81
C ASN A 253 16.89 -46.80 -30.18
N SER A 254 16.81 -45.48 -29.89
CA SER A 254 17.99 -44.59 -30.01
C SER A 254 18.64 -44.31 -28.62
N GLY A 255 18.25 -45.02 -27.58
CA GLY A 255 18.73 -44.79 -26.22
C GLY A 255 20.09 -45.41 -25.85
N THR A 256 20.49 -46.53 -26.47
CA THR A 256 21.64 -47.32 -25.99
C THR A 256 23.02 -46.84 -26.50
N GLY A 257 23.08 -46.17 -27.64
CA GLY A 257 24.33 -45.63 -28.20
C GLY A 257 24.80 -44.39 -27.46
N GLY A 258 23.88 -43.47 -27.21
CA GLY A 258 24.14 -42.21 -26.49
C GLY A 258 24.59 -42.41 -25.04
N GLU A 259 23.94 -43.30 -24.29
CA GLU A 259 24.32 -43.61 -22.91
C GLU A 259 25.70 -44.23 -22.78
N ARG A 260 26.10 -45.04 -23.80
CA ARG A 260 27.44 -45.65 -23.82
C ARG A 260 28.54 -44.60 -24.06
N THR A 261 28.36 -43.68 -24.99
CA THR A 261 29.29 -42.58 -25.25
C THR A 261 29.45 -41.68 -24.06
N GLU A 262 28.37 -41.40 -23.33
CA GLU A 262 28.39 -40.57 -22.12
C GLU A 262 29.18 -41.24 -20.99
N ARG A 263 29.04 -42.54 -20.78
CA ARG A 263 29.83 -43.28 -19.78
C ARG A 263 31.29 -43.28 -20.13
N VAL A 264 31.65 -43.54 -21.37
CA VAL A 264 33.05 -43.54 -21.81
C VAL A 264 33.67 -42.14 -21.71
N MET A 265 32.89 -41.07 -22.00
CA MET A 265 33.34 -39.69 -21.80
C MET A 265 33.54 -39.36 -20.32
N ALA A 266 32.63 -39.80 -19.43
CA ALA A 266 32.79 -39.61 -18.00
C ALA A 266 34.03 -40.33 -17.44
N GLU A 267 34.30 -41.54 -17.93
CA GLU A 267 35.53 -42.29 -17.58
C GLU A 267 36.79 -41.61 -18.14
N ALA A 268 36.74 -41.09 -19.37
CA ALA A 268 37.86 -40.35 -19.98
C ALA A 268 38.14 -39.04 -19.19
N ALA A 269 37.11 -38.36 -18.74
CA ALA A 269 37.24 -37.17 -17.90
C ALA A 269 37.92 -37.47 -16.54
N LEU A 270 37.55 -38.59 -15.92
CA LEU A 270 38.21 -39.00 -14.67
C LEU A 270 39.69 -39.35 -14.91
N THR A 271 40.01 -40.07 -16.00
CA THR A 271 41.39 -40.38 -16.33
C THR A 271 42.21 -39.12 -16.66
N LEU A 272 41.60 -38.14 -17.32
CA LEU A 272 42.21 -36.83 -17.59
C LEU A 272 42.42 -36.04 -16.27
N ALA A 273 41.43 -36.01 -15.37
CA ALA A 273 41.57 -35.36 -14.07
C ALA A 273 42.70 -35.96 -13.22
N GLU A 274 42.82 -37.31 -13.20
CA GLU A 274 43.95 -37.98 -12.56
C GLU A 274 45.29 -37.64 -13.20
N ILE A 275 45.35 -37.54 -14.51
CA ILE A 275 46.57 -37.14 -15.26
C ILE A 275 46.94 -35.69 -14.90
N GLU A 276 45.99 -34.79 -14.85
CA GLU A 276 46.23 -33.37 -14.49
C GLU A 276 46.71 -33.22 -13.05
N LEU A 277 46.06 -33.94 -12.13
CA LEU A 277 46.47 -33.94 -10.74
C LEU A 277 47.94 -34.41 -10.61
N LEU A 278 48.30 -35.48 -11.31
CA LEU A 278 49.69 -35.96 -11.35
C LEU A 278 50.63 -34.94 -11.99
N LEU A 279 50.23 -34.23 -13.06
CA LEU A 279 51.03 -33.21 -13.74
C LEU A 279 51.23 -31.95 -12.88
N ASN A 280 50.21 -31.61 -12.02
CA ASN A 280 50.25 -30.46 -11.17
C ASN A 280 50.82 -30.74 -9.75
N GLU A 281 50.89 -32.04 -9.34
CA GLU A 281 51.60 -32.45 -8.15
C GLU A 281 53.09 -32.05 -8.24
N GLY A 282 53.49 -31.06 -7.53
CA GLY A 282 54.87 -30.55 -7.51
C GLY A 282 55.04 -29.12 -8.02
N SER A 283 53.93 -28.44 -8.38
CA SER A 283 53.99 -27.06 -8.87
C SER A 283 53.69 -26.00 -7.77
N GLU A 284 52.92 -26.31 -6.72
CA GLU A 284 52.38 -25.22 -5.94
C GLU A 284 52.85 -25.05 -4.48
N ASN A 285 53.37 -26.02 -3.75
CA ASN A 285 53.79 -25.74 -2.38
C ASN A 285 54.84 -26.67 -1.75
N ASP A 286 55.25 -27.74 -2.42
CA ASP A 286 56.29 -28.63 -1.88
C ASP A 286 57.60 -28.46 -2.65
N SER A 287 58.52 -27.70 -2.09
CA SER A 287 59.93 -27.59 -2.58
C SER A 287 60.63 -28.93 -2.60
N GLU A 288 59.97 -30.00 -2.15
CA GLU A 288 60.56 -31.35 -2.09
C GLU A 288 60.18 -32.24 -3.30
N LEU A 289 59.09 -31.92 -4.07
CA LEU A 289 58.61 -32.79 -5.17
C LEU A 289 59.02 -32.24 -6.55
N ILE A 290 59.79 -33.06 -7.27
CA ILE A 290 60.14 -32.74 -8.69
C ILE A 290 58.91 -32.91 -9.57
N SER A 291 58.58 -31.91 -10.43
CA SER A 291 57.51 -32.02 -11.42
C SER A 291 57.73 -33.13 -12.42
N ILE A 292 56.75 -33.95 -12.69
CA ILE A 292 56.79 -35.05 -13.65
C ILE A 292 57.06 -34.53 -15.09
N ARG A 293 56.66 -33.28 -15.39
CA ARG A 293 56.88 -32.60 -16.68
C ARG A 293 58.37 -32.50 -17.07
N SER A 294 59.27 -32.64 -16.13
CA SER A 294 60.69 -32.64 -16.38
C SER A 294 61.21 -33.94 -17.05
N VAL A 295 60.39 -35.01 -17.10
CA VAL A 295 60.72 -36.27 -17.73
C VAL A 295 60.44 -36.20 -19.24
N PRO A 296 61.45 -36.36 -20.14
CA PRO A 296 61.29 -36.15 -21.60
C PRO A 296 60.15 -37.01 -22.25
N LEU A 297 59.98 -38.23 -21.74
CA LEU A 297 58.95 -39.14 -22.23
C LEU A 297 57.56 -38.67 -21.96
N ILE A 298 57.37 -38.05 -20.79
CA ILE A 298 56.04 -37.46 -20.39
C ILE A 298 55.84 -36.15 -21.12
N ALA A 299 56.84 -35.31 -21.21
CA ALA A 299 56.76 -34.07 -21.94
C ALA A 299 56.31 -34.25 -23.42
N ALA A 300 56.75 -35.36 -24.07
CA ALA A 300 56.31 -35.69 -25.42
C ALA A 300 54.83 -36.12 -25.52
N GLN A 301 54.21 -36.63 -24.44
CA GLN A 301 52.81 -37.06 -24.44
C GLN A 301 51.83 -35.96 -23.99
N VAL A 302 52.32 -34.91 -23.30
CA VAL A 302 51.48 -33.82 -22.84
C VAL A 302 50.64 -33.15 -23.93
N PRO A 303 51.16 -32.90 -25.18
CA PRO A 303 50.32 -32.33 -26.25
C PRO A 303 49.18 -33.24 -26.69
N ALA A 304 49.38 -34.57 -26.71
CA ALA A 304 48.32 -35.53 -27.02
C ALA A 304 47.23 -35.57 -25.93
N VAL A 305 47.63 -35.45 -24.66
CA VAL A 305 46.70 -35.35 -23.55
C VAL A 305 45.90 -34.05 -23.61
N SER A 306 46.54 -32.91 -23.95
CA SER A 306 45.85 -31.63 -24.10
C SER A 306 44.85 -31.62 -25.25
N SER A 307 45.18 -32.21 -26.41
CA SER A 307 44.23 -32.33 -27.53
C SER A 307 43.06 -33.26 -27.20
N SER A 308 43.31 -34.36 -26.48
CA SER A 308 42.22 -35.22 -25.99
C SER A 308 41.31 -34.49 -24.99
N ARG A 309 41.89 -33.66 -24.12
CA ARG A 309 41.12 -32.81 -23.23
C ARG A 309 40.20 -31.82 -23.95
N GLU A 310 40.73 -31.11 -24.95
CA GLU A 310 39.92 -30.17 -25.74
C GLU A 310 38.75 -30.89 -26.44
N ARG A 311 38.99 -32.07 -27.01
CA ARG A 311 37.94 -32.88 -27.66
C ARG A 311 36.86 -33.34 -26.69
N VAL A 312 37.24 -33.79 -25.48
CA VAL A 312 36.29 -34.18 -24.42
C VAL A 312 35.49 -32.98 -23.94
N VAL A 313 36.14 -31.81 -23.76
CA VAL A 313 35.46 -30.57 -23.37
C VAL A 313 34.42 -30.14 -24.42
N LEU A 314 34.79 -30.11 -25.71
CA LEU A 314 33.84 -29.74 -26.78
C LEU A 314 32.67 -30.73 -26.90
N SER A 315 32.93 -32.03 -26.78
CA SER A 315 31.88 -33.05 -26.80
C SER A 315 30.96 -32.93 -25.56
N MET A 316 31.53 -32.65 -24.40
CA MET A 316 30.79 -32.39 -23.18
C MET A 316 29.93 -31.13 -23.29
N GLU A 317 30.46 -30.02 -23.81
CA GLU A 317 29.69 -28.77 -24.02
C GLU A 317 28.48 -29.02 -24.91
N SER A 318 28.66 -29.77 -26.02
CA SER A 318 27.53 -30.12 -26.89
C SER A 318 26.50 -31.00 -26.19
N THR A 319 26.94 -31.89 -25.30
CA THR A 319 26.06 -32.77 -24.53
C THR A 319 25.30 -31.98 -23.45
N VAL A 320 25.95 -31.02 -22.77
CA VAL A 320 25.30 -30.09 -21.83
C VAL A 320 24.27 -29.24 -22.55
N GLN A 321 24.60 -28.68 -23.72
CA GLN A 321 23.63 -27.89 -24.52
C GLN A 321 22.44 -28.74 -24.95
N ARG A 322 22.66 -29.99 -25.35
CA ARG A 322 21.57 -30.94 -25.68
C ARG A 322 20.72 -31.25 -24.46
N GLY A 323 21.32 -31.63 -23.32
CA GLY A 323 20.63 -31.86 -22.05
C GLY A 323 19.81 -30.67 -21.57
N LEU A 324 20.36 -29.46 -21.76
CA LEU A 324 19.66 -28.22 -21.43
C LEU A 324 18.51 -27.90 -22.40
N SER A 325 18.65 -28.26 -23.68
CA SER A 325 17.60 -28.05 -24.69
C SER A 325 16.41 -29.00 -24.52
N THR A 326 16.69 -30.27 -24.15
CA THR A 326 15.68 -31.30 -23.91
C THR A 326 15.14 -31.31 -22.47
N LEU A 327 15.75 -30.53 -21.58
CA LEU A 327 15.46 -30.50 -20.11
C LEU A 327 15.67 -31.89 -19.45
N ASP A 328 16.63 -32.64 -19.94
CA ASP A 328 16.98 -33.98 -19.45
C ASP A 328 17.92 -33.84 -18.22
N HIS A 329 17.36 -34.00 -17.03
CA HIS A 329 18.09 -33.85 -15.75
C HIS A 329 19.20 -34.91 -15.58
N PRO A 330 19.01 -36.22 -15.91
CA PRO A 330 20.05 -37.23 -15.86
C PRO A 330 21.23 -36.90 -16.76
N LEU A 331 20.97 -36.56 -18.02
CA LEU A 331 21.98 -36.21 -19.01
C LEU A 331 22.80 -34.98 -18.59
N LEU A 332 22.08 -33.93 -18.11
CA LEU A 332 22.69 -32.70 -17.59
C LEU A 332 23.53 -32.98 -16.33
N ALA A 333 23.05 -33.82 -15.43
CA ALA A 333 23.77 -34.16 -14.19
C ALA A 333 25.03 -35.00 -14.48
N SER A 334 25.01 -35.91 -15.44
CA SER A 334 26.21 -36.71 -15.83
C SER A 334 27.24 -35.83 -16.52
N SER A 335 26.81 -34.96 -17.43
CA SER A 335 27.72 -34.08 -18.15
C SER A 335 28.36 -33.01 -17.25
N LEU A 336 27.62 -32.46 -16.28
CA LEU A 336 28.17 -31.55 -15.26
C LEU A 336 29.13 -32.25 -14.30
N GLN A 337 28.88 -33.53 -13.97
CA GLN A 337 29.83 -34.33 -13.19
C GLN A 337 31.14 -34.52 -14.00
N THR A 338 31.04 -34.71 -15.30
CA THR A 338 32.21 -34.79 -16.18
C THR A 338 32.99 -33.48 -16.21
N ALA A 339 32.29 -32.33 -16.25
CA ALA A 339 32.90 -31.00 -16.18
C ALA A 339 33.60 -30.74 -14.85
N HIS A 340 32.99 -31.16 -13.74
CA HIS A 340 33.59 -31.07 -12.40
C HIS A 340 34.89 -31.90 -12.34
N ASN A 341 34.86 -33.13 -12.82
CA ASN A 341 36.02 -34.01 -12.85
C ASN A 341 37.19 -33.43 -13.66
N LEU A 342 36.91 -32.64 -14.68
CA LEU A 342 37.89 -31.92 -15.49
C LEU A 342 38.31 -30.57 -14.92
N SER A 343 37.74 -30.14 -13.78
CA SER A 343 37.96 -28.82 -13.18
C SER A 343 37.60 -27.65 -14.12
N VAL A 344 36.66 -27.86 -15.05
CA VAL A 344 36.22 -26.88 -16.06
C VAL A 344 34.80 -26.39 -15.73
N LEU A 345 34.18 -26.95 -14.69
CA LEU A 345 32.79 -26.63 -14.34
C LEU A 345 32.51 -25.12 -14.18
N PRO A 346 33.31 -24.31 -13.48
CA PRO A 346 33.04 -22.89 -13.35
C PRO A 346 33.05 -22.15 -14.69
N GLN A 347 34.04 -22.40 -15.53
CA GLN A 347 34.17 -21.76 -16.85
C GLN A 347 33.09 -22.21 -17.82
N LEU A 348 32.68 -23.48 -17.77
CA LEU A 348 31.59 -24.00 -18.59
C LEU A 348 30.26 -23.36 -18.24
N VAL A 349 29.98 -23.24 -16.93
CA VAL A 349 28.73 -22.65 -16.48
C VAL A 349 28.69 -21.17 -16.84
N ASP A 350 29.80 -20.44 -16.68
CA ASP A 350 29.91 -19.04 -17.08
C ASP A 350 29.69 -18.88 -18.61
N ALA A 351 30.38 -19.68 -19.46
CA ALA A 351 30.19 -19.65 -20.90
C ALA A 351 28.73 -19.97 -21.35
N LEU A 352 28.09 -20.94 -20.71
CA LEU A 352 26.69 -21.29 -20.96
C LEU A 352 25.74 -20.13 -20.58
N LEU A 353 25.97 -19.53 -19.42
CA LEU A 353 25.15 -18.40 -18.97
C LEU A 353 25.37 -17.18 -19.86
N ALA A 354 26.62 -16.88 -20.25
CA ALA A 354 26.92 -15.83 -21.22
C ALA A 354 26.18 -16.06 -22.56
N SER A 355 26.21 -17.29 -23.09
CA SER A 355 25.48 -17.66 -24.32
C SER A 355 23.96 -17.47 -24.15
N LEU A 356 23.36 -17.90 -23.02
CA LEU A 356 21.94 -17.73 -22.75
C LEU A 356 21.56 -16.25 -22.59
N ASN A 357 22.40 -15.47 -21.92
CA ASN A 357 22.21 -14.03 -21.76
C ASN A 357 22.32 -13.27 -23.09
N ASP A 358 23.18 -13.71 -24.00
CA ASP A 358 23.25 -13.16 -25.37
C ASP A 358 21.98 -13.46 -26.17
N VAL A 359 21.41 -14.66 -26.01
CA VAL A 359 20.10 -14.98 -26.60
C VAL A 359 19.00 -14.09 -26.02
N VAL A 360 18.97 -13.90 -24.68
CA VAL A 360 18.03 -13.00 -24.04
C VAL A 360 18.13 -11.59 -24.62
N SER A 361 19.32 -11.04 -24.69
CA SER A 361 19.57 -9.68 -25.20
C SER A 361 19.18 -9.55 -26.67
N ARG A 362 19.42 -10.56 -27.48
CA ARG A 362 19.06 -10.58 -28.90
C ARG A 362 17.54 -10.64 -29.11
N GLU A 363 16.83 -11.49 -28.38
CA GLU A 363 15.38 -11.63 -28.53
C GLU A 363 14.64 -10.40 -28.00
N VAL A 364 15.09 -9.80 -26.89
CA VAL A 364 14.57 -8.53 -26.41
C VAL A 364 14.77 -7.43 -27.46
N ARG A 365 15.97 -7.29 -28.01
CA ARG A 365 16.25 -6.33 -29.10
C ARG A 365 15.33 -6.53 -30.28
N ARG A 366 15.16 -7.78 -30.73
CA ARG A 366 14.31 -8.15 -31.86
C ARG A 366 12.85 -7.76 -31.65
N ALA A 367 12.33 -7.89 -30.42
CA ALA A 367 10.96 -7.55 -30.10
C ALA A 367 10.67 -6.04 -30.30
N PHE A 368 11.66 -5.19 -30.00
CA PHE A 368 11.54 -3.74 -30.10
C PHE A 368 12.08 -3.13 -31.40
N ASP A 369 12.70 -3.93 -32.29
CA ASP A 369 13.27 -3.44 -33.54
C ASP A 369 12.18 -3.09 -34.55
N MET A 370 12.02 -1.79 -34.80
CA MET A 370 11.07 -1.22 -35.76
C MET A 370 11.38 -1.56 -37.22
N ALA A 371 12.68 -1.67 -37.54
CA ALA A 371 13.08 -1.96 -38.95
C ALA A 371 12.69 -3.40 -39.34
N SER A 372 12.89 -4.34 -38.46
CA SER A 372 12.49 -5.73 -38.63
C SER A 372 10.95 -5.87 -38.56
N LEU A 373 10.25 -5.12 -37.72
CA LEU A 373 8.80 -5.08 -37.66
C LEU A 373 8.20 -4.59 -38.99
N ALA A 374 8.75 -3.51 -39.55
CA ALA A 374 8.35 -3.03 -40.89
C ALA A 374 8.50 -4.07 -41.99
N LYS A 375 9.60 -4.84 -41.98
CA LYS A 375 9.81 -5.94 -42.94
C LYS A 375 8.76 -7.04 -42.82
N GLU A 376 8.41 -7.45 -41.60
CA GLU A 376 7.38 -8.47 -41.38
C GLU A 376 5.97 -7.98 -41.75
N VAL A 377 5.62 -6.74 -41.43
CA VAL A 377 4.33 -6.15 -41.81
C VAL A 377 4.22 -6.08 -43.35
N ASN A 378 5.30 -5.66 -44.03
CA ASN A 378 5.33 -5.62 -45.49
C ASN A 378 5.24 -7.03 -46.12
N ALA A 379 5.85 -8.03 -45.50
CA ALA A 379 5.76 -9.42 -45.96
C ALA A 379 4.35 -10.01 -45.79
N LYS A 380 3.67 -9.70 -44.68
CA LYS A 380 2.29 -10.16 -44.42
C LYS A 380 1.24 -9.36 -45.19
N GLY A 381 1.50 -8.09 -45.51
CA GLY A 381 0.58 -7.21 -46.27
C GLY A 381 0.54 -7.45 -47.77
N PHE A 382 1.55 -8.13 -48.29
CA PHE A 382 1.64 -8.44 -49.74
C PHE A 382 1.12 -9.87 -49.99
N LYS A 383 -0.20 -10.04 -50.16
CA LYS A 383 -0.72 -11.27 -50.75
C LYS A 383 -0.28 -11.27 -52.24
N PRO A 384 0.51 -12.25 -52.70
CA PRO A 384 0.82 -12.40 -54.14
C PRO A 384 -0.42 -12.90 -54.85
N GLY A 385 -1.25 -11.98 -55.36
CA GLY A 385 -2.47 -12.40 -56.09
C GLY A 385 -3.34 -11.25 -56.59
N MET A 386 -3.06 -10.02 -56.24
CA MET A 386 -3.76 -8.84 -56.80
C MET A 386 -2.75 -7.99 -57.53
N SER A 387 -2.64 -8.19 -58.82
CA SER A 387 -1.96 -7.28 -59.71
C SER A 387 -2.65 -5.92 -59.61
N PRO A 388 -1.91 -4.83 -59.39
CA PRO A 388 -2.51 -3.51 -59.42
C PRO A 388 -2.89 -3.23 -60.89
N ASP A 389 -4.18 -2.92 -61.09
CA ASP A 389 -4.72 -2.42 -62.34
C ASP A 389 -3.92 -1.18 -62.76
N PRO A 390 -3.31 -1.15 -63.99
CA PRO A 390 -2.42 -0.07 -64.39
C PRO A 390 -3.11 1.23 -64.74
N SER A 391 -4.41 1.38 -64.53
CA SER A 391 -5.22 2.49 -65.06
C SER A 391 -5.60 3.59 -64.05
N GLN A 392 -5.02 3.62 -62.83
CA GLN A 392 -5.26 4.78 -61.91
C GLN A 392 -4.01 5.61 -61.66
N SER A 393 -3.94 6.71 -62.35
CA SER A 393 -3.16 7.95 -62.19
C SER A 393 -2.04 7.97 -61.16
N SER A 394 -0.83 7.90 -61.67
CA SER A 394 0.44 8.13 -60.99
C SER A 394 0.77 9.62 -60.81
N GLY A 395 0.35 10.24 -59.69
CA GLY A 395 0.93 11.51 -59.28
C GLY A 395 2.15 11.26 -58.40
N PRO A 396 3.14 12.16 -58.38
CA PRO A 396 4.37 12.04 -57.60
C PRO A 396 4.15 11.91 -56.09
N THR A 397 3.03 12.36 -55.57
CA THR A 397 2.58 12.19 -54.18
C THR A 397 2.24 10.74 -53.80
N SER A 398 1.87 9.88 -54.80
CA SER A 398 1.53 8.47 -54.59
C SER A 398 2.76 7.62 -54.24
N PHE A 399 3.94 7.92 -54.77
CA PHE A 399 5.19 7.20 -54.47
C PHE A 399 5.70 7.48 -53.07
N VAL A 400 5.64 8.75 -52.64
CA VAL A 400 6.02 9.16 -51.26
C VAL A 400 5.10 8.52 -50.25
N TYR A 401 3.79 8.45 -50.51
CA TYR A 401 2.82 7.82 -49.66
C TYR A 401 3.00 6.29 -49.55
N LYS A 402 3.30 5.62 -50.69
CA LYS A 402 3.61 4.18 -50.69
C LYS A 402 4.94 3.86 -50.00
N SER A 403 5.95 4.71 -50.14
CA SER A 403 7.23 4.52 -49.42
C SER A 403 7.10 4.74 -47.92
N ARG A 404 6.33 5.74 -47.52
CA ARG A 404 6.08 6.06 -46.09
C ARG A 404 5.20 5.01 -45.39
N ALA A 405 4.22 4.44 -46.12
CA ALA A 405 3.40 3.33 -45.62
C ALA A 405 4.19 2.03 -45.40
N ARG A 406 5.38 1.90 -45.96
CA ARG A 406 6.31 0.75 -45.78
C ARG A 406 7.18 0.92 -44.56
N THR A 407 7.45 2.13 -44.11
CA THR A 407 8.39 2.42 -43.01
C THR A 407 7.68 2.91 -41.73
N GLU A 408 6.46 3.45 -41.85
CA GLU A 408 5.69 4.00 -40.75
C GLU A 408 4.26 3.48 -40.75
N PRO A 409 3.62 3.30 -39.59
CA PRO A 409 2.21 2.90 -39.52
C PRO A 409 1.29 4.03 -40.03
N THR A 410 0.44 3.72 -40.99
CA THR A 410 -0.65 4.59 -41.44
C THR A 410 -1.98 4.13 -40.82
N SER A 411 -3.00 4.99 -40.86
CA SER A 411 -4.34 4.65 -40.30
C SER A 411 -4.90 3.31 -40.81
N VAL A 412 -4.63 2.94 -42.06
CA VAL A 412 -5.07 1.68 -42.68
C VAL A 412 -4.21 0.49 -42.23
N THR A 413 -2.90 0.67 -42.12
CA THR A 413 -1.97 -0.41 -41.77
C THR A 413 -1.77 -0.56 -40.27
N LEU A 414 -2.22 0.38 -39.45
CA LEU A 414 -2.07 0.41 -37.99
C LEU A 414 -2.51 -0.90 -37.30
N PRO A 415 -3.69 -1.50 -37.62
CA PRO A 415 -4.09 -2.76 -36.98
C PRO A 415 -3.11 -3.90 -37.25
N LEU A 416 -2.55 -3.96 -38.47
CA LEU A 416 -1.58 -4.99 -38.85
C LEU A 416 -0.25 -4.79 -38.11
N TRP A 417 0.21 -3.56 -37.97
CA TRP A 417 1.38 -3.21 -37.15
C TRP A 417 1.19 -3.58 -35.70
N GLN A 418 0.02 -3.27 -35.14
CA GLN A 418 -0.31 -3.60 -33.76
C GLN A 418 -0.36 -5.11 -33.54
N SER A 419 -1.05 -5.87 -34.41
CA SER A 419 -1.13 -7.33 -34.27
C SER A 419 0.23 -8.02 -34.41
N THR A 420 1.09 -7.51 -35.32
CA THR A 420 2.44 -8.04 -35.48
C THR A 420 3.34 -7.72 -34.27
N LEU A 421 3.24 -6.52 -33.72
CA LEU A 421 3.95 -6.14 -32.49
C LEU A 421 3.56 -7.05 -31.32
N TRP A 422 2.25 -7.27 -31.14
CA TRP A 422 1.76 -8.14 -30.06
C TRP A 422 2.18 -9.59 -30.24
N ALA A 423 2.17 -10.12 -31.46
CA ALA A 423 2.67 -11.45 -31.75
C ALA A 423 4.16 -11.60 -31.41
N ARG A 424 4.97 -10.55 -31.64
CA ARG A 424 6.38 -10.53 -31.23
C ARG A 424 6.54 -10.49 -29.72
N MET A 425 5.71 -9.72 -29.00
CA MET A 425 5.74 -9.69 -27.55
C MET A 425 5.34 -11.03 -26.92
N GLU A 426 4.35 -11.72 -27.51
CA GLU A 426 3.96 -13.08 -27.12
C GLU A 426 5.10 -14.09 -27.38
N THR A 427 5.79 -13.97 -28.51
CA THR A 427 6.96 -14.79 -28.81
C THR A 427 8.11 -14.53 -27.84
N LEU A 428 8.42 -13.24 -27.57
CA LEU A 428 9.43 -12.84 -26.61
C LEU A 428 9.16 -13.48 -25.24
N VAL A 429 7.95 -13.34 -24.73
CA VAL A 429 7.55 -13.89 -23.43
C VAL A 429 7.69 -15.41 -23.39
N SER A 430 7.33 -16.11 -24.51
CA SER A 430 7.47 -17.55 -24.62
C SER A 430 8.93 -17.99 -24.60
N GLU A 431 9.79 -17.32 -25.39
CA GLU A 431 11.23 -17.61 -25.44
C GLU A 431 11.93 -17.32 -24.11
N MET A 432 11.59 -16.20 -23.47
CA MET A 432 12.13 -15.88 -22.13
C MET A 432 11.73 -16.94 -21.10
N GLY A 433 10.49 -17.45 -21.19
CA GLY A 433 10.04 -18.56 -20.34
C GLY A 433 10.85 -19.83 -20.56
N ALA A 434 11.12 -20.18 -21.80
CA ALA A 434 11.94 -21.34 -22.13
C ALA A 434 13.38 -21.20 -21.63
N ILE A 435 14.00 -20.02 -21.79
CA ILE A 435 15.35 -19.73 -21.29
C ILE A 435 15.38 -19.75 -19.77
N CYS A 436 14.43 -19.12 -19.12
CA CYS A 436 14.28 -19.10 -17.66
C CYS A 436 14.24 -20.53 -17.09
N ILE A 437 13.42 -21.40 -17.66
CA ILE A 437 13.31 -22.81 -17.23
C ILE A 437 14.65 -23.53 -17.40
N LYS A 438 15.39 -23.28 -18.51
CA LYS A 438 16.73 -23.84 -18.70
C LYS A 438 17.72 -23.42 -17.63
N VAL A 439 17.73 -22.11 -17.28
CA VAL A 439 18.64 -21.57 -16.26
C VAL A 439 18.31 -22.15 -14.88
N TYR A 440 17.03 -22.20 -14.52
CA TYR A 440 16.62 -22.78 -13.23
C TYR A 440 16.84 -24.29 -13.16
N THR A 441 16.68 -24.99 -14.28
CA THR A 441 17.00 -26.41 -14.38
C THR A 441 18.51 -26.63 -14.16
N LEU A 442 19.35 -25.80 -14.79
CA LEU A 442 20.80 -25.84 -14.59
C LEU A 442 21.15 -25.57 -13.11
N GLU A 443 20.63 -24.50 -12.52
CA GLU A 443 20.88 -24.17 -11.12
C GLU A 443 20.41 -25.27 -10.16
N LYS A 444 19.23 -25.88 -10.42
CA LYS A 444 18.70 -26.97 -9.63
C LYS A 444 19.60 -28.21 -9.68
N VAL A 445 20.11 -28.56 -10.87
CA VAL A 445 21.03 -29.71 -11.01
C VAL A 445 22.34 -29.41 -10.31
N LEU A 446 22.91 -28.21 -10.48
CA LEU A 446 24.11 -27.77 -9.79
C LEU A 446 23.98 -27.81 -8.26
N LYS A 447 22.82 -27.41 -7.72
CA LYS A 447 22.54 -27.44 -6.27
C LYS A 447 22.37 -28.87 -5.72
N LEU A 448 21.76 -29.75 -6.51
CA LEU A 448 21.50 -31.14 -6.08
C LEU A 448 22.75 -32.00 -6.12
N LYS A 449 23.66 -31.73 -7.05
CA LYS A 449 24.91 -32.47 -7.15
C LYS A 449 25.95 -31.95 -6.18
N ARG A 450 26.63 -32.88 -5.51
CA ARG A 450 27.73 -32.60 -4.57
C ARG A 450 28.91 -33.46 -4.92
N ASP A 451 30.10 -32.94 -4.72
CA ASP A 451 31.31 -33.71 -4.77
C ASP A 451 31.34 -34.75 -3.65
N GLN A 452 31.74 -35.95 -3.98
CA GLN A 452 31.78 -37.09 -3.03
C GLN A 452 32.85 -36.90 -1.94
N MET A 453 33.93 -36.18 -2.26
CA MET A 453 35.08 -36.02 -1.36
C MET A 453 34.95 -34.78 -0.45
N THR A 454 34.60 -33.64 -1.03
CA THR A 454 34.53 -32.35 -0.31
C THR A 454 33.13 -32.02 0.21
N GLN A 455 32.08 -32.73 -0.24
CA GLN A 455 30.66 -32.48 0.07
C GLN A 455 30.20 -31.07 -0.36
N THR A 456 31.02 -30.32 -1.08
CA THR A 456 30.65 -29.03 -1.67
C THR A 456 29.66 -29.22 -2.79
N SER A 457 28.66 -28.32 -2.93
CA SER A 457 27.74 -28.37 -4.06
C SER A 457 28.43 -27.89 -5.34
N PHE A 458 28.04 -28.42 -6.50
CA PHE A 458 28.55 -27.92 -7.77
C PHE A 458 28.16 -26.44 -8.01
N LEU A 459 27.11 -25.98 -7.36
CA LEU A 459 26.73 -24.57 -7.38
C LEU A 459 27.79 -23.72 -6.68
N ASP A 460 28.27 -24.14 -5.50
CA ASP A 460 29.30 -23.40 -4.75
C ASP A 460 30.61 -23.33 -5.53
N GLU A 461 30.96 -24.41 -6.26
CA GLU A 461 32.11 -24.43 -7.16
C GLU A 461 31.91 -23.48 -8.35
N ALA A 462 30.74 -23.50 -9.01
CA ALA A 462 30.44 -22.60 -10.10
C ALA A 462 30.44 -21.12 -9.67
N MET A 463 30.04 -20.84 -8.43
CA MET A 463 30.06 -19.49 -7.85
C MET A 463 31.48 -18.93 -7.64
N THR A 464 32.52 -19.72 -7.78
CA THR A 464 33.91 -19.22 -7.77
C THR A 464 34.25 -18.38 -8.99
N ALA A 465 33.60 -18.63 -10.13
CA ALA A 465 33.74 -17.86 -11.37
C ALA A 465 32.59 -16.88 -11.62
N LEU A 466 31.48 -17.06 -10.95
CA LEU A 466 30.27 -16.24 -11.11
C LEU A 466 30.14 -15.24 -9.97
N ASP A 467 29.82 -13.99 -10.29
CA ASP A 467 29.54 -12.94 -9.31
C ASP A 467 28.20 -13.15 -8.60
N GLU A 468 27.21 -13.70 -9.30
CA GLU A 468 25.85 -13.93 -8.82
C GLU A 468 25.35 -15.32 -9.22
N ARG A 469 24.26 -15.79 -8.60
CA ARG A 469 23.61 -17.05 -8.95
C ARG A 469 23.12 -17.03 -10.40
N PRO A 470 23.11 -18.19 -11.11
CA PRO A 470 22.64 -18.29 -12.49
C PRO A 470 21.25 -17.67 -12.71
N SER A 471 20.33 -17.92 -11.81
CA SER A 471 18.98 -17.33 -11.85
C SER A 471 19.00 -15.81 -11.69
N ALA A 472 19.82 -15.28 -10.77
CA ALA A 472 19.95 -13.83 -10.56
C ALA A 472 20.55 -13.14 -11.78
N MET A 473 21.59 -13.72 -12.39
CA MET A 473 22.21 -13.23 -13.63
C MET A 473 21.19 -13.15 -14.78
N PHE A 474 20.37 -14.18 -14.95
CA PHE A 474 19.32 -14.17 -15.97
C PHE A 474 18.34 -13.00 -15.73
N TRP A 475 17.85 -12.83 -14.50
CA TRP A 475 16.89 -11.79 -14.19
C TRP A 475 17.48 -10.38 -14.31
N THR A 476 18.72 -10.19 -13.85
CA THR A 476 19.43 -8.91 -14.02
C THR A 476 19.66 -8.58 -15.47
N THR A 477 20.09 -9.54 -16.29
CA THR A 477 20.29 -9.34 -17.74
C THR A 477 18.96 -9.08 -18.45
N PHE A 478 17.92 -9.86 -18.17
CA PHE A 478 16.61 -9.69 -18.77
C PHE A 478 16.01 -8.32 -18.39
N ALA A 479 16.02 -7.97 -17.11
CA ALA A 479 15.46 -6.71 -16.63
C ALA A 479 16.25 -5.50 -17.16
N SER A 480 17.60 -5.55 -17.17
CA SER A 480 18.43 -4.45 -17.65
C SER A 480 18.30 -4.23 -19.16
N THR A 481 18.30 -5.31 -19.94
CA THR A 481 18.10 -5.22 -21.40
C THR A 481 16.69 -4.74 -21.75
N LEU A 482 15.68 -5.25 -21.05
CA LEU A 482 14.30 -4.80 -21.21
C LEU A 482 14.15 -3.32 -20.84
N GLU A 483 14.75 -2.88 -19.76
CA GLU A 483 14.76 -1.48 -19.33
C GLU A 483 15.46 -0.58 -20.34
N GLN A 484 16.63 -1.01 -20.85
CA GLN A 484 17.35 -0.27 -21.88
C GLN A 484 16.49 -0.06 -23.12
N HIS A 485 15.93 -1.16 -23.67
CA HIS A 485 15.14 -1.08 -24.89
C HIS A 485 13.79 -0.38 -24.68
N THR A 486 13.20 -0.45 -23.49
CA THR A 486 12.04 0.34 -23.12
C THR A 486 12.35 1.84 -23.14
N LYS A 487 13.50 2.25 -22.60
CA LYS A 487 13.97 3.65 -22.61
C LYS A 487 14.34 4.13 -24.03
N GLU A 488 15.02 3.27 -24.81
CA GLU A 488 15.36 3.57 -26.21
C GLU A 488 14.11 3.74 -27.07
N THR A 489 13.14 2.84 -26.91
CA THR A 489 11.87 2.88 -27.64
C THR A 489 11.06 4.11 -27.28
N ALA A 490 11.08 4.54 -26.00
CA ALA A 490 10.43 5.77 -25.58
C ALA A 490 10.98 7.02 -26.30
N ARG A 491 12.25 6.96 -26.78
CA ARG A 491 12.90 8.06 -27.50
C ARG A 491 12.80 7.93 -29.02
N SER A 492 12.81 6.69 -29.54
CA SER A 492 12.95 6.43 -30.97
C SER A 492 11.63 6.14 -31.70
N SER A 493 10.61 5.59 -31.02
CA SER A 493 9.38 5.14 -31.67
C SER A 493 8.12 5.52 -30.89
N ALA A 494 7.47 6.61 -31.33
CA ALA A 494 6.18 7.00 -30.78
C ALA A 494 5.10 5.93 -30.98
N PHE A 495 5.17 5.13 -32.07
CA PHE A 495 4.20 4.06 -32.33
C PHE A 495 4.26 2.95 -31.27
N VAL A 496 5.44 2.37 -31.02
CA VAL A 496 5.59 1.29 -30.05
C VAL A 496 5.24 1.80 -28.65
N GLN A 497 5.76 2.97 -28.27
CA GLN A 497 5.45 3.61 -27.00
C GLN A 497 3.95 3.82 -26.80
N THR A 498 3.26 4.38 -27.80
CA THR A 498 1.82 4.64 -27.70
C THR A 498 0.99 3.36 -27.70
N THR A 499 1.36 2.36 -28.52
CA THR A 499 0.63 1.10 -28.63
C THR A 499 0.79 0.26 -27.38
N VAL A 500 2.01 0.09 -26.87
CA VAL A 500 2.27 -0.68 -25.66
C VAL A 500 1.69 0.03 -24.45
N ALA A 501 1.87 1.35 -24.31
CA ALA A 501 1.32 2.10 -23.20
C ALA A 501 -0.22 2.13 -23.21
N SER A 502 -0.88 2.24 -24.38
CA SER A 502 -2.36 2.21 -24.42
C SER A 502 -2.94 0.84 -24.06
N SER A 503 -2.21 -0.22 -24.37
CA SER A 503 -2.61 -1.60 -24.08
C SER A 503 -1.74 -2.23 -22.97
N TYR A 504 -1.24 -1.43 -22.04
CA TYR A 504 -0.39 -1.89 -20.93
C TYR A 504 -1.00 -3.05 -20.12
N PRO A 505 -2.32 -3.08 -19.85
CA PRO A 505 -2.95 -4.25 -19.22
C PRO A 505 -2.75 -5.56 -20.00
N ARG A 506 -2.65 -5.50 -21.34
CA ARG A 506 -2.34 -6.69 -22.16
C ARG A 506 -0.90 -7.16 -21.95
N LEU A 507 0.06 -6.23 -21.93
CA LEU A 507 1.45 -6.55 -21.64
C LEU A 507 1.59 -7.20 -20.26
N LEU A 508 0.92 -6.62 -19.27
CA LEU A 508 0.95 -7.12 -17.91
C LEU A 508 0.33 -8.52 -17.79
N ARG A 509 -0.74 -8.83 -18.54
CA ARG A 509 -1.31 -10.19 -18.63
C ARG A 509 -0.33 -11.18 -19.22
N LEU A 510 0.39 -10.81 -20.28
CA LEU A 510 1.44 -11.66 -20.84
C LEU A 510 2.54 -11.96 -19.83
N LEU A 511 2.94 -10.95 -19.04
CA LEU A 511 3.90 -11.17 -17.94
C LEU A 511 3.33 -12.02 -16.81
N HIS A 512 2.05 -11.89 -16.47
CA HIS A 512 1.39 -12.80 -15.53
C HIS A 512 1.37 -14.25 -16.02
N GLU A 513 1.04 -14.47 -17.29
CA GLU A 513 1.13 -15.80 -17.89
C GLU A 513 2.56 -16.34 -17.86
N PHE A 514 3.54 -15.49 -18.13
CA PHE A 514 4.94 -15.82 -18.02
C PHE A 514 5.29 -16.27 -16.59
N PHE A 515 5.01 -15.44 -15.57
CA PHE A 515 5.28 -15.79 -14.19
C PHE A 515 4.52 -17.05 -13.74
N THR A 516 3.30 -17.25 -14.19
CA THR A 516 2.52 -18.46 -13.89
C THR A 516 3.15 -19.71 -14.52
N LYS A 517 3.62 -19.59 -15.77
CA LYS A 517 4.29 -20.72 -16.47
C LYS A 517 5.62 -21.09 -15.82
N ILE A 518 6.41 -20.09 -15.42
CA ILE A 518 7.70 -20.35 -14.78
C ILE A 518 7.57 -20.75 -13.31
N ALA A 519 6.52 -20.35 -12.61
CA ALA A 519 6.30 -20.68 -11.19
C ALA A 519 6.31 -22.19 -10.90
N VAL A 520 5.94 -23.01 -11.88
CA VAL A 520 5.99 -24.48 -11.76
C VAL A 520 7.44 -25.00 -11.67
N HIS A 521 8.38 -24.28 -12.26
CA HIS A 521 9.79 -24.67 -12.36
C HIS A 521 10.72 -23.83 -11.49
N THR A 522 10.23 -22.74 -10.95
CA THR A 522 10.98 -21.75 -10.19
C THR A 522 10.29 -21.44 -8.87
N ASP A 523 11.01 -20.85 -7.92
CA ASP A 523 10.44 -20.37 -6.66
C ASP A 523 9.84 -18.95 -6.78
N THR A 524 9.61 -18.48 -8.02
CA THR A 524 9.06 -17.15 -8.26
C THR A 524 7.59 -17.09 -7.86
N VAL A 525 7.27 -16.16 -6.99
CA VAL A 525 5.90 -15.92 -6.53
C VAL A 525 5.45 -14.54 -7.00
N TYR A 526 4.31 -14.50 -7.69
CA TYR A 526 3.63 -13.26 -8.01
C TYR A 526 2.20 -13.32 -7.50
N SER A 527 1.98 -12.77 -6.33
CA SER A 527 0.67 -12.67 -5.70
C SER A 527 0.40 -11.24 -5.20
N SER A 528 -0.83 -10.97 -4.81
CA SER A 528 -1.24 -9.66 -4.26
C SER A 528 -0.49 -9.25 -3.00
N THR A 529 -0.04 -10.22 -2.21
CA THR A 529 0.58 -10.02 -0.90
C THR A 529 2.09 -10.18 -0.92
N GLN A 530 2.60 -10.99 -1.85
CA GLN A 530 4.02 -11.32 -1.93
C GLN A 530 4.50 -11.33 -3.37
N GLN A 531 5.54 -10.58 -3.64
CA GLN A 531 6.20 -10.51 -4.94
C GLN A 531 7.66 -10.92 -4.77
N SER A 532 8.13 -11.78 -5.68
CA SER A 532 9.54 -12.10 -5.72
C SER A 532 10.36 -10.93 -6.26
N SER A 533 11.65 -10.87 -5.89
CA SER A 533 12.58 -9.83 -6.35
C SER A 533 12.67 -9.78 -7.87
N GLU A 534 12.56 -10.92 -8.53
CA GLU A 534 12.65 -11.14 -9.98
C GLU A 534 11.45 -10.50 -10.69
N ALA A 535 10.24 -10.71 -10.14
CA ALA A 535 9.04 -10.10 -10.67
C ALA A 535 9.10 -8.57 -10.53
N VAL A 536 9.58 -8.07 -9.39
CA VAL A 536 9.74 -6.62 -9.15
C VAL A 536 10.75 -6.00 -10.12
N GLN A 537 11.89 -6.66 -10.37
CA GLN A 537 12.89 -6.19 -11.34
C GLN A 537 12.32 -6.09 -12.75
N THR A 538 11.59 -7.11 -13.19
CA THR A 538 10.97 -7.14 -14.53
C THR A 538 9.91 -6.06 -14.67
N LEU A 539 9.05 -5.87 -13.66
CA LEU A 539 8.02 -4.83 -13.66
C LEU A 539 8.64 -3.43 -13.65
N ARG A 540 9.76 -3.25 -12.93
CA ARG A 540 10.51 -1.99 -12.94
C ARG A 540 11.04 -1.64 -14.31
N ALA A 541 11.51 -2.65 -15.09
CA ALA A 541 12.00 -2.44 -16.44
C ALA A 541 10.92 -1.88 -17.40
N ILE A 542 9.66 -2.21 -17.21
CA ILE A 542 8.53 -1.71 -18.01
C ILE A 542 7.81 -0.50 -17.41
N GLN A 543 8.29 0.02 -16.27
CA GLN A 543 7.69 1.16 -15.56
C GLN A 543 7.42 2.40 -16.44
N PRO A 544 8.24 2.75 -17.47
CA PRO A 544 7.93 3.86 -18.36
C PRO A 544 6.60 3.70 -19.11
N PHE A 545 6.23 2.49 -19.48
CA PHE A 545 4.92 2.21 -20.11
C PHE A 545 3.79 2.28 -19.09
N GLU A 546 4.02 1.80 -17.87
CA GLU A 546 3.07 1.91 -16.75
C GLU A 546 2.77 3.38 -16.44
N THR A 547 3.80 4.20 -16.25
CA THR A 547 3.63 5.63 -15.93
C THR A 547 2.87 6.38 -17.02
N LEU A 548 3.15 6.08 -18.29
CA LEU A 548 2.43 6.67 -19.40
C LEU A 548 0.97 6.19 -19.48
N TYR A 549 0.71 4.91 -19.22
CA TYR A 549 -0.64 4.36 -19.13
C TYR A 549 -1.43 5.01 -17.99
N LEU A 550 -0.85 5.08 -16.78
CA LEU A 550 -1.47 5.69 -15.61
C LEU A 550 -1.75 7.18 -15.84
N THR A 551 -0.83 7.89 -16.49
CA THR A 551 -1.02 9.30 -16.86
C THR A 551 -2.19 9.45 -17.83
N ARG A 552 -2.27 8.61 -18.85
CA ARG A 552 -3.38 8.62 -19.83
C ARG A 552 -4.71 8.22 -19.19
N SER A 553 -4.71 7.20 -18.32
CA SER A 553 -5.89 6.79 -17.56
C SER A 553 -6.36 7.94 -16.67
N SER A 554 -5.45 8.56 -15.92
CA SER A 554 -5.75 9.73 -15.08
C SER A 554 -6.30 10.90 -15.92
N ASN A 555 -5.69 11.19 -17.08
CA ASN A 555 -6.17 12.24 -17.96
C ASN A 555 -7.57 11.96 -18.51
N ARG A 556 -7.88 10.71 -18.94
CA ARG A 556 -9.23 10.32 -19.36
C ARG A 556 -10.25 10.50 -18.24
N LEU A 557 -9.88 10.13 -17.01
CA LEU A 557 -10.75 10.33 -15.85
C LEU A 557 -10.99 11.82 -15.57
N LEU A 558 -9.92 12.64 -15.59
CA LEU A 558 -10.03 14.08 -15.41
C LEU A 558 -10.76 14.77 -16.57
N GLU A 559 -10.60 14.28 -17.80
CA GLU A 559 -11.34 14.76 -18.97
C GLU A 559 -12.84 14.45 -18.85
N SER A 560 -13.20 13.25 -18.35
CA SER A 560 -14.60 12.92 -18.07
C SER A 560 -15.18 13.82 -16.97
N VAL A 561 -14.38 14.20 -15.96
CA VAL A 561 -14.78 15.20 -14.97
C VAL A 561 -14.89 16.58 -15.60
N GLY A 562 -13.90 16.98 -16.41
CA GLY A 562 -13.90 18.27 -17.10
C GLY A 562 -15.10 18.44 -18.05
N SER A 563 -15.47 17.37 -18.76
CA SER A 563 -16.65 17.39 -19.65
C SER A 563 -17.97 17.55 -18.89
N ALA A 564 -18.06 16.98 -17.67
CA ALA A 564 -19.24 17.12 -16.81
C ALA A 564 -19.46 18.57 -16.33
N PHE A 565 -18.39 19.36 -16.23
CA PHE A 565 -18.44 20.79 -15.82
C PHE A 565 -18.07 21.72 -16.98
N SER A 566 -18.23 21.29 -18.24
CA SER A 566 -17.90 22.10 -19.42
C SER A 566 -18.74 23.38 -19.48
N LEU A 567 -18.12 24.45 -19.92
CA LEU A 567 -18.78 25.73 -20.13
C LEU A 567 -19.84 25.60 -21.23
N SER A 568 -21.08 25.96 -20.95
CA SER A 568 -22.13 26.08 -21.96
C SER A 568 -21.74 27.19 -22.95
N SER A 569 -21.42 26.83 -24.19
CA SER A 569 -21.13 27.78 -25.25
C SER A 569 -22.32 28.64 -25.68
N ALA A 570 -23.51 28.37 -25.12
CA ALA A 570 -24.78 29.02 -25.54
C ALA A 570 -25.12 30.26 -24.72
N SER A 571 -24.41 30.59 -23.63
CA SER A 571 -24.71 31.78 -22.82
C SER A 571 -23.53 32.73 -22.77
N SER A 572 -23.76 34.01 -23.01
CA SER A 572 -22.75 35.10 -22.99
C SER A 572 -22.11 35.34 -21.62
N ASN A 573 -22.59 34.67 -20.57
CA ASN A 573 -21.98 34.64 -19.25
C ASN A 573 -21.38 33.26 -19.04
N ALA A 574 -20.04 33.22 -19.03
CA ALA A 574 -19.21 32.02 -18.84
C ALA A 574 -19.36 31.42 -17.42
N SER A 575 -20.58 30.96 -17.07
CA SER A 575 -20.83 30.19 -15.85
C SER A 575 -20.61 28.70 -16.13
N ARG A 576 -19.92 28.02 -15.24
CA ARG A 576 -19.81 26.55 -15.28
C ARG A 576 -21.20 25.96 -15.26
N THR A 577 -21.45 25.00 -16.16
CA THR A 577 -22.72 24.25 -16.15
C THR A 577 -22.77 23.34 -14.94
N ILE A 578 -23.93 23.22 -14.35
CA ILE A 578 -24.17 22.27 -13.26
C ILE A 578 -24.27 20.88 -13.88
N PRO A 579 -23.51 19.88 -13.36
CA PRO A 579 -23.51 18.54 -13.92
C PRO A 579 -24.88 17.86 -13.70
N THR A 580 -25.37 17.22 -14.74
CA THR A 580 -26.61 16.43 -14.69
C THR A 580 -26.35 15.02 -14.10
N ALA A 581 -27.42 14.31 -13.75
CA ALA A 581 -27.36 12.93 -13.28
C ALA A 581 -26.65 12.00 -14.29
N ASN A 582 -26.81 12.24 -15.60
CA ASN A 582 -26.16 11.44 -16.65
C ASN A 582 -24.64 11.65 -16.68
N GLU A 583 -24.16 12.85 -16.46
CA GLU A 583 -22.73 13.18 -16.39
C GLU A 583 -22.08 12.59 -15.16
N GLY A 584 -22.76 12.62 -14.00
CA GLY A 584 -22.32 11.90 -12.80
C GLY A 584 -22.21 10.39 -13.04
N LEU A 585 -23.21 9.79 -13.69
CA LEU A 585 -23.19 8.38 -14.07
C LEU A 585 -22.12 8.07 -15.11
N GLY A 586 -21.89 8.96 -16.07
CA GLY A 586 -20.86 8.84 -17.10
C GLY A 586 -19.46 8.78 -16.46
N THR A 587 -19.18 9.71 -15.54
CA THR A 587 -17.93 9.74 -14.78
C THR A 587 -17.76 8.49 -13.90
N ALA A 588 -18.81 8.02 -13.24
CA ALA A 588 -18.77 6.77 -12.46
C ALA A 588 -18.43 5.57 -13.36
N ARG A 589 -19.07 5.46 -14.54
CA ARG A 589 -18.79 4.41 -15.52
C ARG A 589 -17.35 4.47 -16.04
N ALA A 590 -16.84 5.66 -16.31
CA ALA A 590 -15.46 5.84 -16.73
C ALA A 590 -14.49 5.32 -15.67
N ILE A 591 -14.73 5.62 -14.39
CA ILE A 591 -13.93 5.14 -13.27
C ILE A 591 -14.00 3.61 -13.15
N VAL A 592 -15.21 3.04 -13.20
CA VAL A 592 -15.40 1.58 -13.09
C VAL A 592 -14.72 0.87 -14.26
N ASN A 593 -14.85 1.37 -15.49
CA ASN A 593 -14.20 0.79 -16.67
C ASN A 593 -12.67 0.77 -16.55
N GLU A 594 -12.06 1.86 -16.02
CA GLU A 594 -10.62 1.89 -15.80
C GLU A 594 -10.17 0.91 -14.70
N LEU A 595 -10.95 0.76 -13.63
CA LEU A 595 -10.70 -0.21 -12.58
C LEU A 595 -10.85 -1.65 -13.09
N ASP A 596 -11.87 -1.94 -13.90
CA ASP A 596 -12.11 -3.25 -14.50
C ASP A 596 -10.97 -3.65 -15.46
N ALA A 597 -10.47 -2.70 -16.24
CA ALA A 597 -9.34 -2.95 -17.14
C ALA A 597 -8.08 -3.43 -16.39
N ALA A 598 -7.91 -3.01 -15.13
CA ALA A 598 -6.75 -3.31 -14.31
C ALA A 598 -7.00 -4.36 -13.20
N ARG A 599 -8.21 -4.87 -13.09
CA ARG A 599 -8.66 -5.74 -11.98
C ARG A 599 -7.79 -6.97 -11.76
N PHE A 600 -7.20 -7.51 -12.80
CA PHE A 600 -6.39 -8.71 -12.75
C PHE A 600 -5.04 -8.51 -12.03
N ASP A 601 -4.55 -7.27 -11.89
CA ASP A 601 -3.30 -6.94 -11.19
C ASP A 601 -3.55 -6.02 -9.99
N PRO A 602 -3.20 -6.47 -8.77
CA PRO A 602 -3.46 -5.71 -7.54
C PRO A 602 -2.69 -4.40 -7.43
N LEU A 603 -1.50 -4.31 -8.04
CA LEU A 603 -0.68 -3.10 -7.99
C LEU A 603 -1.18 -2.07 -8.99
N LEU A 604 -1.48 -2.51 -10.20
CA LEU A 604 -2.03 -1.64 -11.24
C LEU A 604 -3.38 -1.06 -10.80
N VAL A 605 -4.28 -1.91 -10.30
CA VAL A 605 -5.58 -1.44 -9.82
C VAL A 605 -5.47 -0.47 -8.65
N LYS A 606 -4.50 -0.67 -7.73
CA LYS A 606 -4.20 0.27 -6.64
C LYS A 606 -3.78 1.64 -7.15
N ASN A 607 -2.92 1.67 -8.18
CA ASN A 607 -2.45 2.93 -8.76
C ASN A 607 -3.56 3.65 -9.54
N ILE A 608 -4.40 2.91 -10.27
CA ILE A 608 -5.59 3.46 -10.93
C ILE A 608 -6.61 3.94 -9.90
N ALA A 609 -6.82 3.19 -8.81
CA ALA A 609 -7.70 3.61 -7.72
C ALA A 609 -7.28 4.95 -7.10
N LYS A 610 -5.97 5.21 -6.95
CA LYS A 610 -5.47 6.53 -6.53
C LYS A 610 -5.78 7.62 -7.55
N GLY A 611 -5.66 7.31 -8.86
CA GLY A 611 -6.04 8.22 -9.94
C GLY A 611 -7.54 8.51 -9.94
N ALA A 612 -8.35 7.47 -9.75
CA ALA A 612 -9.80 7.55 -9.63
C ALA A 612 -10.23 8.36 -8.40
N ALA A 613 -9.57 8.16 -7.25
CA ALA A 613 -9.82 8.95 -6.05
C ALA A 613 -9.59 10.45 -6.30
N ARG A 614 -8.49 10.80 -6.97
CA ARG A 614 -8.21 12.21 -7.36
C ARG A 614 -9.28 12.77 -8.31
N ALA A 615 -9.73 11.98 -9.28
CA ALA A 615 -10.79 12.40 -10.19
C ALA A 615 -12.11 12.63 -9.45
N VAL A 616 -12.47 11.73 -8.52
CA VAL A 616 -13.62 11.89 -7.64
C VAL A 616 -13.46 13.14 -6.76
N ASP A 617 -12.31 13.33 -6.13
CA ASP A 617 -12.04 14.50 -5.28
C ASP A 617 -12.12 15.81 -6.07
N THR A 618 -11.66 15.80 -7.33
CA THR A 618 -11.78 16.95 -8.24
C THR A 618 -13.23 17.24 -8.59
N PHE A 619 -14.01 16.18 -8.93
CA PHE A 619 -15.43 16.31 -9.18
C PHE A 619 -16.16 16.90 -7.98
N VAL A 620 -15.93 16.32 -6.80
CA VAL A 620 -16.54 16.74 -5.53
C VAL A 620 -16.14 18.15 -5.16
N GLY A 621 -14.86 18.50 -5.26
CA GLY A 621 -14.37 19.86 -4.97
C GLY A 621 -14.97 20.91 -5.91
N THR A 622 -15.11 20.57 -7.19
CA THR A 622 -15.80 21.46 -8.15
C THR A 622 -17.28 21.58 -7.83
N ALA A 623 -17.94 20.46 -7.51
CA ALA A 623 -19.34 20.44 -7.11
C ALA A 623 -19.58 21.26 -5.83
N GLU A 624 -18.71 21.13 -4.81
CA GLU A 624 -18.79 21.92 -3.57
C GLU A 624 -18.76 23.43 -3.82
N SER A 625 -17.99 23.87 -4.85
CA SER A 625 -17.89 25.29 -5.21
C SER A 625 -19.17 25.83 -5.86
N LEU A 626 -20.02 24.96 -6.41
CA LEU A 626 -21.27 25.30 -7.10
C LEU A 626 -22.50 25.21 -6.21
N ILE A 627 -22.35 24.75 -4.95
CA ILE A 627 -23.49 24.64 -4.03
C ILE A 627 -24.01 26.03 -3.71
N ALA A 628 -25.29 26.27 -4.03
CA ALA A 628 -26.00 27.47 -3.61
C ALA A 628 -26.30 27.36 -2.10
N ARG A 629 -25.75 28.28 -1.30
CA ARG A 629 -25.90 28.34 0.17
C ARG A 629 -26.71 29.55 0.61
N ASP A 630 -27.25 30.25 -0.33
CA ASP A 630 -28.13 31.42 -0.11
C ASP A 630 -29.47 31.00 0.54
N HIS A 631 -30.15 31.94 1.13
CA HIS A 631 -31.45 31.69 1.76
C HIS A 631 -32.48 31.12 0.79
N SER A 632 -32.38 31.43 -0.51
CA SER A 632 -33.29 30.90 -1.54
C SER A 632 -33.17 29.38 -1.71
N SER A 633 -32.01 28.77 -1.41
CA SER A 633 -31.77 27.32 -1.52
C SER A 633 -32.61 26.49 -0.53
N THR A 634 -33.05 27.09 0.58
CA THR A 634 -33.86 26.44 1.63
C THR A 634 -35.23 27.08 1.80
N SER A 635 -35.57 28.08 0.98
CA SER A 635 -36.85 28.81 1.07
C SER A 635 -38.00 27.93 0.61
N LEU A 636 -39.06 27.89 1.38
CA LEU A 636 -40.34 27.22 1.06
C LEU A 636 -41.43 28.21 0.74
N LEU A 637 -41.05 29.44 0.43
CA LEU A 637 -41.97 30.54 0.07
C LEU A 637 -42.32 30.43 -1.45
N GLY A 638 -43.60 30.52 -1.78
CA GLY A 638 -44.05 30.45 -3.18
C GLY A 638 -44.50 29.06 -3.63
N PRO A 639 -45.12 28.99 -4.83
CA PRO A 639 -45.72 27.77 -5.37
C PRO A 639 -44.74 26.92 -6.19
N LEU A 640 -43.52 27.41 -6.46
CA LEU A 640 -42.52 26.76 -7.29
C LEU A 640 -41.19 26.71 -6.58
N ALA A 641 -40.34 25.72 -6.92
CA ALA A 641 -38.99 25.65 -6.47
C ALA A 641 -38.15 26.82 -7.02
N THR A 642 -37.22 27.29 -6.22
CA THR A 642 -36.29 28.38 -6.62
C THR A 642 -35.23 27.86 -7.58
N PRO A 643 -34.62 28.72 -8.43
CA PRO A 643 -33.51 28.33 -9.27
C PRO A 643 -32.31 27.73 -8.47
N SER A 644 -32.03 28.24 -7.27
CA SER A 644 -31.00 27.69 -6.37
C SER A 644 -31.33 26.28 -5.88
N GLN A 645 -32.62 25.98 -5.65
CA GLN A 645 -33.06 24.63 -5.31
C GLN A 645 -32.91 23.66 -6.49
N HIS A 646 -33.30 24.09 -7.70
CA HIS A 646 -33.07 23.28 -8.90
C HIS A 646 -31.61 22.99 -9.14
N SER A 647 -30.73 24.00 -9.00
CA SER A 647 -29.30 23.86 -9.13
C SER A 647 -28.75 22.87 -8.12
N ASN A 648 -29.16 22.98 -6.86
CA ASN A 648 -28.74 22.04 -5.81
C ASN A 648 -29.34 20.65 -6.01
N ALA A 649 -30.53 20.52 -6.56
CA ALA A 649 -31.14 19.23 -6.85
C ALA A 649 -30.44 18.48 -8.01
N GLU A 650 -30.06 19.19 -9.08
CA GLU A 650 -29.27 18.62 -10.16
C GLU A 650 -27.91 18.20 -9.67
N LEU A 651 -27.24 19.05 -8.88
CA LEU A 651 -25.93 18.77 -8.30
C LEU A 651 -25.98 17.56 -7.36
N ALA A 652 -26.96 17.49 -6.46
CA ALA A 652 -27.17 16.35 -5.57
C ALA A 652 -27.47 15.06 -6.34
N SER A 653 -28.27 15.16 -7.41
CA SER A 653 -28.60 14.04 -8.29
C SER A 653 -27.35 13.52 -9.04
N SER A 654 -26.53 14.42 -9.56
CA SER A 654 -25.26 14.07 -10.21
C SER A 654 -24.30 13.39 -9.22
N LEU A 655 -24.14 13.93 -8.02
CA LEU A 655 -23.33 13.35 -6.95
C LEU A 655 -23.85 11.97 -6.51
N TYR A 656 -25.16 11.79 -6.41
CA TYR A 656 -25.73 10.49 -6.09
C TYR A 656 -25.47 9.45 -7.18
N HIS A 657 -25.61 9.85 -8.46
CA HIS A 657 -25.35 8.96 -9.58
C HIS A 657 -23.85 8.69 -9.79
N LEU A 658 -22.97 9.55 -9.29
CA LEU A 658 -21.55 9.26 -9.15
C LEU A 658 -21.30 8.28 -7.99
N TRP A 659 -21.92 8.53 -6.84
CA TRP A 659 -21.71 7.73 -5.61
C TRP A 659 -22.26 6.31 -5.72
N SER A 660 -23.51 6.14 -6.18
CA SER A 660 -24.23 4.86 -6.11
C SER A 660 -23.52 3.71 -6.87
N PRO A 661 -23.04 3.87 -8.12
CA PRO A 661 -22.30 2.82 -8.81
C PRO A 661 -20.95 2.54 -8.15
N LEU A 662 -20.22 3.58 -7.72
CA LEU A 662 -18.92 3.42 -7.07
C LEU A 662 -19.05 2.72 -5.72
N HIS A 663 -20.03 3.09 -4.93
CA HIS A 663 -20.31 2.44 -3.65
C HIS A 663 -20.71 0.98 -3.81
N ARG A 664 -21.56 0.68 -4.80
CA ARG A 664 -21.96 -0.69 -5.14
C ARG A 664 -20.78 -1.53 -5.64
N ALA A 665 -19.93 -0.94 -6.48
CA ALA A 665 -18.72 -1.59 -6.95
C ALA A 665 -17.76 -1.92 -5.79
N LEU A 666 -17.64 -1.01 -4.81
CA LEU A 666 -16.77 -1.18 -3.66
C LEU A 666 -17.27 -2.23 -2.66
N LEU A 667 -18.61 -2.34 -2.47
CA LEU A 667 -19.24 -3.34 -1.60
C LEU A 667 -19.30 -4.72 -2.26
N GLY A 668 -19.29 -4.79 -3.60
CA GLY A 668 -19.30 -6.04 -4.33
C GLY A 668 -18.00 -6.82 -4.13
N GLU A 669 -18.09 -8.15 -4.12
CA GLU A 669 -16.91 -9.04 -4.09
C GLU A 669 -15.93 -8.77 -5.25
N GLN A 670 -16.38 -8.03 -6.26
CA GLN A 670 -15.59 -7.69 -7.44
C GLN A 670 -14.33 -6.89 -7.12
N TYR A 671 -14.38 -5.99 -6.13
CA TYR A 671 -13.26 -5.12 -5.72
C TYR A 671 -12.92 -5.30 -4.23
N GLY A 672 -13.09 -6.51 -3.69
CA GLY A 672 -12.70 -6.90 -2.33
C GLY A 672 -11.21 -6.76 -2.03
N ILE A 673 -10.44 -6.20 -2.97
CA ILE A 673 -9.01 -5.93 -2.81
C ILE A 673 -8.84 -4.76 -1.84
N GLU A 674 -8.39 -5.04 -0.64
CA GLU A 674 -8.17 -4.07 0.44
C GLU A 674 -7.49 -2.77 0.00
N PRO A 675 -6.43 -2.77 -0.83
CA PRO A 675 -5.78 -1.56 -1.31
C PRO A 675 -6.67 -0.61 -2.14
N VAL A 676 -7.65 -1.15 -2.88
CA VAL A 676 -8.61 -0.35 -3.66
C VAL A 676 -9.62 0.31 -2.73
N GLN A 677 -10.12 -0.46 -1.76
CA GLN A 677 -11.06 0.05 -0.77
C GLN A 677 -10.44 1.18 0.06
N VAL A 678 -9.21 1.00 0.54
CA VAL A 678 -8.48 2.02 1.30
C VAL A 678 -8.26 3.30 0.47
N ALA A 679 -7.99 3.17 -0.84
CA ALA A 679 -7.75 4.32 -1.70
C ALA A 679 -9.02 5.10 -2.06
N LEU A 680 -10.15 4.40 -2.30
CA LEU A 680 -11.38 5.02 -2.82
C LEU A 680 -12.42 5.36 -1.75
N ARG A 681 -12.46 4.61 -0.64
CA ARG A 681 -13.46 4.81 0.42
C ARG A 681 -13.52 6.26 0.92
N PRO A 682 -12.41 6.94 1.25
CA PRO A 682 -12.47 8.32 1.73
C PRO A 682 -13.13 9.27 0.72
N SER A 683 -12.78 9.12 -0.56
CA SER A 683 -13.33 9.96 -1.64
C SER A 683 -14.82 9.67 -1.87
N ILE A 684 -15.24 8.40 -1.78
CA ILE A 684 -16.64 7.99 -1.90
C ILE A 684 -17.46 8.48 -0.69
N ASP A 685 -16.92 8.37 0.51
CA ASP A 685 -17.56 8.89 1.72
C ASP A 685 -17.68 10.42 1.67
N ARG A 686 -16.70 11.11 1.07
CA ARG A 686 -16.75 12.55 0.82
C ARG A 686 -17.89 12.91 -0.14
N ILE A 687 -18.13 12.15 -1.21
CA ILE A 687 -19.30 12.37 -2.10
C ILE A 687 -20.57 12.35 -1.24
N ARG A 688 -20.72 11.31 -0.41
CA ARG A 688 -21.87 11.16 0.48
C ARG A 688 -22.03 12.34 1.43
N HIS A 689 -20.94 12.79 2.02
CA HIS A 689 -20.94 13.95 2.90
C HIS A 689 -21.41 15.21 2.18
N VAL A 690 -20.94 15.44 0.96
CA VAL A 690 -21.29 16.65 0.19
C VAL A 690 -22.76 16.65 -0.25
N TYR A 691 -23.29 15.54 -0.78
CA TYR A 691 -24.71 15.54 -1.14
C TYR A 691 -25.61 15.61 0.10
N LEU A 692 -25.19 15.09 1.26
CA LEU A 692 -25.90 15.27 2.51
C LEU A 692 -25.84 16.74 2.98
N ASN A 693 -24.74 17.44 2.77
CA ASN A 693 -24.63 18.87 3.06
C ASN A 693 -25.56 19.72 2.17
N ILE A 694 -25.88 19.26 0.96
CA ILE A 694 -26.86 19.90 0.08
C ILE A 694 -28.30 19.61 0.59
N SER A 695 -28.60 18.34 0.84
CA SER A 695 -29.98 17.91 1.14
C SER A 695 -30.39 18.17 2.58
N LYS A 696 -29.49 18.03 3.55
CA LYS A 696 -29.79 18.16 4.97
C LYS A 696 -30.36 19.53 5.38
N PRO A 697 -29.80 20.67 4.94
CA PRO A 697 -30.37 21.99 5.26
C PRO A 697 -31.79 22.15 4.71
N LEU A 698 -32.03 21.67 3.51
CA LEU A 698 -33.36 21.71 2.87
C LEU A 698 -34.36 20.82 3.62
N ILE A 699 -34.01 19.58 3.93
CA ILE A 699 -34.86 18.66 4.70
C ILE A 699 -35.16 19.25 6.10
N MET A 700 -34.17 19.86 6.73
CA MET A 700 -34.39 20.53 8.02
C MET A 700 -35.30 21.76 7.91
N ALA A 701 -35.22 22.53 6.81
CA ALA A 701 -36.12 23.61 6.53
C ALA A 701 -37.55 23.10 6.29
N ILE A 702 -37.72 22.02 5.53
CA ILE A 702 -38.99 21.35 5.30
C ILE A 702 -39.60 20.88 6.64
N ARG A 703 -38.81 20.20 7.46
CA ARG A 703 -39.27 19.76 8.81
C ARG A 703 -39.69 20.93 9.69
N ARG A 704 -38.95 22.04 9.67
CA ARG A 704 -39.25 23.23 10.42
C ARG A 704 -40.57 23.84 9.95
N GLU A 705 -40.80 23.93 8.65
CA GLU A 705 -42.05 24.44 8.08
C GLU A 705 -43.25 23.58 8.47
N PHE A 706 -43.16 22.26 8.34
CA PHE A 706 -44.22 21.34 8.76
C PHE A 706 -44.44 21.42 10.27
N SER A 707 -43.42 21.55 11.11
CA SER A 707 -43.57 21.77 12.55
C SER A 707 -44.32 23.08 12.84
N THR A 708 -44.01 24.16 12.08
CA THR A 708 -44.67 25.44 12.21
C THR A 708 -46.14 25.40 11.81
N ILE A 709 -46.47 24.70 10.70
CA ILE A 709 -47.83 24.49 10.25
C ILE A 709 -48.60 23.66 11.28
N LEU A 710 -48.03 22.55 11.76
CA LEU A 710 -48.66 21.70 12.77
C LEU A 710 -48.85 22.42 14.12
N ALA A 711 -47.96 23.29 14.52
CA ALA A 711 -48.09 24.08 15.72
C ALA A 711 -49.32 25.03 15.65
N ARG A 712 -49.76 25.42 14.46
CA ARG A 712 -50.99 26.20 14.28
C ARG A 712 -52.26 25.43 14.72
N MET A 713 -52.19 24.11 14.93
CA MET A 713 -53.25 23.29 15.50
C MET A 713 -53.76 23.88 16.81
N HIS A 714 -52.88 24.40 17.69
CA HIS A 714 -53.22 24.99 18.98
C HIS A 714 -53.93 26.33 18.90
N ARG A 715 -54.04 26.94 17.68
CA ARG A 715 -54.87 28.15 17.47
C ARG A 715 -56.32 27.81 17.17
N THR A 716 -56.66 26.53 16.90
CA THR A 716 -57.99 26.05 16.63
C THR A 716 -58.66 25.73 17.97
N ASP A 717 -59.86 26.26 18.18
CA ASP A 717 -60.66 25.96 19.38
C ASP A 717 -61.30 24.56 19.22
N TYR A 718 -60.90 23.62 20.08
CA TYR A 718 -61.41 22.23 20.11
C TYR A 718 -62.44 22.05 21.26
N SER A 719 -62.74 23.09 22.00
CA SER A 719 -63.67 23.01 23.17
C SER A 719 -65.12 23.27 22.77
N LYS A 720 -65.34 24.07 21.74
CA LYS A 720 -66.69 24.50 21.39
C LYS A 720 -67.46 23.42 20.61
N SER A 721 -68.69 23.17 21.01
CA SER A 721 -69.69 22.51 20.18
C SER A 721 -70.03 23.42 18.99
N ASN A 722 -70.03 22.89 17.76
CA ASN A 722 -70.39 23.63 16.55
C ASN A 722 -71.88 24.09 16.60
N GLU A 723 -72.09 25.26 17.10
CA GLU A 723 -73.44 25.82 17.16
C GLU A 723 -73.81 26.66 15.95
N GLU A 724 -72.92 26.98 15.01
CA GLU A 724 -73.33 27.77 13.82
C GLU A 724 -72.67 27.28 12.51
N GLY A 725 -73.37 26.53 11.73
CA GLY A 725 -73.39 26.59 10.27
C GLY A 725 -72.20 26.05 9.46
N THR A 726 -71.11 25.57 10.09
CA THR A 726 -70.03 24.94 9.39
C THR A 726 -70.25 23.43 9.36
N ALA A 727 -70.27 22.83 8.17
CA ALA A 727 -70.46 21.39 8.00
C ALA A 727 -69.45 20.62 8.87
N PRO A 728 -69.88 19.57 9.62
CA PRO A 728 -69.05 18.83 10.53
C PRO A 728 -67.81 18.15 9.87
N ASN A 729 -67.62 18.27 8.59
CA ASN A 729 -66.56 17.68 7.75
C ASN A 729 -65.60 18.69 7.13
N SER A 730 -65.59 19.98 7.54
CA SER A 730 -64.62 20.92 7.00
C SER A 730 -63.23 20.64 7.59
N GLN A 731 -62.31 20.37 6.72
CA GLN A 731 -60.89 20.19 7.02
C GLN A 731 -60.33 21.44 7.77
N SER A 732 -59.50 21.23 8.76
CA SER A 732 -58.89 22.33 9.48
C SER A 732 -57.92 23.13 8.60
N ALA A 733 -57.89 24.47 8.75
CA ALA A 733 -57.07 25.35 7.94
C ALA A 733 -55.55 24.91 7.93
N TYR A 734 -55.00 24.55 9.10
CA TYR A 734 -53.63 24.08 9.18
C TYR A 734 -53.43 22.77 8.43
N MET A 735 -54.46 21.91 8.33
CA MET A 735 -54.39 20.64 7.59
C MET A 735 -54.40 20.87 6.07
N THR A 736 -55.18 21.88 5.61
CA THR A 736 -55.14 22.33 4.21
C THR A 736 -53.74 22.85 3.87
N ASP A 737 -53.18 23.75 4.72
CA ASP A 737 -51.85 24.28 4.56
C ASP A 737 -50.78 23.15 4.54
N LEU A 738 -50.95 22.12 5.38
CA LEU A 738 -50.05 20.96 5.43
C LEU A 738 -50.10 20.15 4.15
N THR A 739 -51.33 19.89 3.65
CA THR A 739 -51.55 19.10 2.41
C THR A 739 -50.98 19.83 1.21
N ASP A 740 -51.18 21.14 1.11
CA ASP A 740 -50.67 21.96 0.01
C ASP A 740 -49.14 22.05 0.06
N LYS A 741 -48.57 22.21 1.24
CA LYS A 741 -47.12 22.18 1.39
C LYS A 741 -46.52 20.82 1.14
N LEU A 742 -47.17 19.74 1.53
CA LEU A 742 -46.72 18.38 1.26
C LEU A 742 -46.73 18.08 -0.25
N SER A 743 -47.76 18.55 -0.98
CA SER A 743 -47.79 18.43 -2.45
C SER A 743 -46.70 19.25 -3.12
N LEU A 744 -46.49 20.50 -2.68
CA LEU A 744 -45.38 21.34 -3.14
C LEU A 744 -44.01 20.64 -2.94
N VAL A 745 -43.79 20.12 -1.73
CA VAL A 745 -42.55 19.41 -1.41
C VAL A 745 -42.39 18.16 -2.27
N ARG A 746 -43.46 17.42 -2.51
CA ARG A 746 -43.46 16.22 -3.36
C ARG A 746 -43.10 16.52 -4.81
N ASP A 747 -43.83 17.48 -5.40
CA ASP A 747 -43.82 17.67 -6.85
C ASP A 747 -42.71 18.64 -7.30
N GLU A 748 -42.53 19.73 -6.60
CA GLU A 748 -41.67 20.83 -7.03
C GLU A 748 -40.26 20.77 -6.39
N ILE A 749 -40.17 20.34 -5.10
CA ILE A 749 -38.92 20.42 -4.39
C ILE A 749 -38.17 19.08 -4.41
N LEU A 750 -38.69 18.06 -3.71
CA LEU A 750 -38.02 16.77 -3.62
C LEU A 750 -38.19 15.93 -4.90
N GLY A 751 -39.26 16.18 -5.70
CA GLY A 751 -39.44 15.53 -7.00
C GLY A 751 -38.35 15.85 -8.02
N THR A 752 -37.68 16.98 -7.88
CA THR A 752 -36.53 17.36 -8.73
C THR A 752 -35.25 16.56 -8.42
N TYR A 753 -35.12 15.96 -7.22
CA TYR A 753 -33.99 15.15 -6.80
C TYR A 753 -34.09 13.73 -7.38
N ARG A 754 -33.26 13.42 -8.35
CA ARG A 754 -33.17 12.08 -8.97
C ARG A 754 -32.17 11.20 -8.21
N VAL A 755 -32.48 10.88 -6.96
CA VAL A 755 -31.57 10.17 -6.04
C VAL A 755 -32.01 8.73 -5.71
N GLY A 756 -32.81 8.10 -6.58
CA GLY A 756 -33.18 6.69 -6.50
C GLY A 756 -33.71 6.25 -5.14
N ASP A 757 -33.09 5.28 -4.52
CA ASP A 757 -33.54 4.71 -3.23
C ASP A 757 -33.43 5.68 -2.05
N LEU A 758 -32.56 6.69 -2.11
CA LEU A 758 -32.49 7.73 -1.09
C LEU A 758 -33.77 8.59 -1.07
N ALA A 759 -34.43 8.81 -2.21
CA ALA A 759 -35.70 9.50 -2.24
C ALA A 759 -36.76 8.77 -1.41
N LYS A 760 -36.73 7.43 -1.42
CA LYS A 760 -37.62 6.59 -0.59
C LYS A 760 -37.32 6.73 0.90
N GLU A 761 -36.02 6.76 1.26
CA GLU A 761 -35.61 6.98 2.65
C GLU A 761 -36.06 8.35 3.15
N TRP A 762 -35.84 9.41 2.34
CA TRP A 762 -36.28 10.75 2.69
C TRP A 762 -37.80 10.85 2.81
N ALA A 763 -38.53 10.19 1.89
CA ALA A 763 -39.99 10.15 1.94
C ALA A 763 -40.49 9.47 3.22
N LEU A 764 -39.92 8.33 3.59
CA LEU A 764 -40.25 7.63 4.82
C LEU A 764 -39.91 8.45 6.07
N ASP A 765 -38.72 9.03 6.10
CA ASP A 765 -38.23 9.79 7.23
C ASP A 765 -39.03 11.08 7.45
N LEU A 766 -39.39 11.78 6.37
CA LEU A 766 -40.25 12.95 6.42
C LEU A 766 -41.68 12.58 6.84
N SER A 767 -42.23 11.49 6.30
CA SER A 767 -43.56 10.99 6.68
C SER A 767 -43.64 10.60 8.14
N ARG A 768 -42.63 9.90 8.64
CA ARG A 768 -42.49 9.56 10.08
C ARG A 768 -42.44 10.80 10.94
N PHE A 769 -41.65 11.79 10.53
CA PHE A 769 -41.54 13.07 11.24
C PHE A 769 -42.86 13.81 11.29
N ILE A 770 -43.59 13.90 10.17
CA ILE A 770 -44.89 14.59 10.10
C ILE A 770 -45.89 13.89 11.01
N VAL A 771 -46.01 12.55 10.93
CA VAL A 771 -46.96 11.79 11.76
C VAL A 771 -46.58 11.89 13.23
N GLN A 772 -45.32 11.73 13.58
CA GLN A 772 -44.87 11.89 14.96
C GLN A 772 -45.14 13.28 15.51
N THR A 773 -44.81 14.33 14.75
CA THR A 773 -45.01 15.72 15.17
C THR A 773 -46.50 16.03 15.30
N PHE A 774 -47.33 15.54 14.39
CA PHE A 774 -48.78 15.66 14.47
C PHE A 774 -49.32 15.02 15.76
N LEU A 775 -48.95 13.78 16.04
CA LEU A 775 -49.42 13.06 17.22
C LEU A 775 -48.94 13.73 18.53
N LEU A 776 -47.73 14.28 18.54
CA LEU A 776 -47.24 15.05 19.68
C LEU A 776 -48.06 16.32 19.91
N HIS A 777 -48.34 17.12 18.85
CA HIS A 777 -49.20 18.28 18.96
C HIS A 777 -50.62 17.92 19.34
N ALA A 778 -51.20 16.90 18.72
CA ALA A 778 -52.56 16.43 18.99
C ALA A 778 -52.74 15.94 20.42
N SER A 779 -51.69 15.31 21.00
CA SER A 779 -51.72 14.85 22.41
C SER A 779 -51.67 15.96 23.45
N LEU A 780 -51.24 17.18 23.06
CA LEU A 780 -51.13 18.36 23.94
C LEU A 780 -52.37 19.28 23.89
N ILE A 781 -53.36 18.98 23.03
CA ILE A 781 -54.55 19.83 22.89
C ILE A 781 -55.40 19.76 24.14
N THR A 782 -55.59 20.92 24.76
CA THR A 782 -56.39 21.10 25.97
C THR A 782 -57.10 22.47 25.93
N PRO A 783 -58.39 22.56 26.22
CA PRO A 783 -59.36 21.47 26.46
C PRO A 783 -59.86 20.84 25.18
N LEU A 784 -60.26 19.55 25.24
CA LEU A 784 -60.73 18.77 24.12
C LEU A 784 -62.17 18.32 24.34
N GLY A 785 -63.14 18.99 23.67
CA GLY A 785 -64.55 18.63 23.69
C GLY A 785 -64.88 17.49 22.73
N GLU A 786 -66.08 16.93 22.76
CA GLU A 786 -66.56 15.87 21.87
C GLU A 786 -66.53 16.26 20.39
N SER A 787 -66.93 17.48 20.07
CA SER A 787 -66.80 18.03 18.70
C SER A 787 -65.32 18.16 18.28
N GLY A 788 -64.48 18.55 19.20
CA GLY A 788 -63.00 18.60 18.97
C GLY A 788 -62.38 17.24 18.70
N LYS A 789 -62.83 16.18 19.41
CA LYS A 789 -62.37 14.80 19.13
C LYS A 789 -62.73 14.35 17.71
N LEU A 790 -64.00 14.62 17.28
CA LEU A 790 -64.42 14.28 15.90
C LEU A 790 -63.60 15.05 14.86
N LYS A 791 -63.34 16.34 15.11
CA LYS A 791 -62.49 17.16 14.23
C LYS A 791 -61.03 16.62 14.14
N LEU A 792 -60.40 16.19 15.24
CA LEU A 792 -59.11 15.55 15.26
C LEU A 792 -59.11 14.20 14.51
N VAL A 793 -60.20 13.44 14.58
CA VAL A 793 -60.34 12.21 13.81
C VAL A 793 -60.39 12.50 12.30
N ALA A 794 -61.14 13.56 11.90
CA ALA A 794 -61.20 14.00 10.49
C ALA A 794 -59.82 14.51 10.02
N ASP A 795 -59.13 15.30 10.82
CA ASP A 795 -57.77 15.77 10.55
C ASP A 795 -56.77 14.58 10.45
N THR A 796 -56.91 13.59 11.32
CA THR A 796 -56.07 12.37 11.29
C THR A 796 -56.31 11.59 10.00
N ALA A 797 -57.58 11.49 9.51
CA ALA A 797 -57.92 10.83 8.28
C ALA A 797 -57.37 11.58 7.04
N SER A 798 -57.44 12.92 7.09
CA SER A 798 -56.86 13.78 6.05
C SER A 798 -55.35 13.67 5.99
N LEU A 799 -54.67 13.63 7.16
CA LEU A 799 -53.24 13.40 7.25
C LEU A 799 -52.86 12.02 6.66
N GLU A 800 -53.59 10.96 7.06
CA GLU A 800 -53.35 9.59 6.55
C GLU A 800 -53.42 9.54 5.05
N PHE A 801 -54.46 10.21 4.47
CA PHE A 801 -54.64 10.28 3.02
C PHE A 801 -53.51 11.05 2.34
N SER A 802 -53.13 12.23 2.86
CA SER A 802 -52.05 13.06 2.31
C SER A 802 -50.69 12.39 2.36
N VAL A 803 -50.34 11.75 3.50
CA VAL A 803 -49.11 10.97 3.65
C VAL A 803 -49.14 9.73 2.78
N SER A 804 -50.32 9.07 2.60
CA SER A 804 -50.45 7.93 1.67
C SER A 804 -50.19 8.36 0.23
N ALA A 805 -50.76 9.48 -0.21
CA ALA A 805 -50.50 10.03 -1.53
C ALA A 805 -49.04 10.41 -1.75
N TYR A 806 -48.39 10.96 -0.73
CA TYR A 806 -46.96 11.28 -0.75
C TYR A 806 -46.08 10.03 -0.84
N LEU A 807 -46.32 9.00 -0.04
CA LEU A 807 -45.57 7.76 -0.07
C LEU A 807 -45.80 6.96 -1.37
N SER A 808 -47.01 6.94 -1.87
CA SER A 808 -47.33 6.21 -3.10
C SER A 808 -46.63 6.76 -4.34
N SER A 809 -46.28 8.06 -4.38
CA SER A 809 -45.47 8.65 -5.45
C SER A 809 -44.02 8.06 -5.47
N HIS A 810 -43.53 7.52 -4.34
CA HIS A 810 -42.29 6.82 -4.20
C HIS A 810 -42.43 5.29 -4.22
N ALA A 811 -43.55 4.74 -4.62
CA ALA A 811 -43.91 3.32 -4.59
C ALA A 811 -43.82 2.70 -3.20
N LEU A 812 -44.15 3.46 -2.18
CA LEU A 812 -44.12 3.01 -0.76
C LEU A 812 -45.56 2.95 -0.22
N ALA A 813 -45.83 1.95 0.61
CA ALA A 813 -47.10 1.84 1.35
C ALA A 813 -46.98 2.48 2.73
N LEU A 814 -48.06 2.93 3.33
CA LEU A 814 -48.12 3.46 4.71
C LEU A 814 -47.50 2.50 5.73
N ALA A 815 -47.66 1.18 5.55
CA ALA A 815 -47.08 0.16 6.41
C ALA A 815 -45.54 0.23 6.50
N ALA A 816 -44.87 0.82 5.52
CA ALA A 816 -43.42 1.02 5.54
C ALA A 816 -42.97 2.02 6.62
N MET A 817 -43.84 2.85 7.16
CA MET A 817 -43.55 3.72 8.31
C MET A 817 -43.37 2.96 9.62
N GLY A 818 -43.84 1.70 9.69
CA GLY A 818 -43.70 0.85 10.88
C GLY A 818 -44.54 1.34 12.07
N ASP A 819 -43.87 1.59 13.20
CA ASP A 819 -44.55 1.92 14.46
C ASP A 819 -45.26 3.26 14.43
N GLN A 820 -44.81 4.22 13.63
CA GLN A 820 -45.50 5.51 13.48
C GLN A 820 -46.86 5.35 12.81
N PHE A 821 -47.01 4.42 11.87
CA PHE A 821 -48.30 4.14 11.26
C PHE A 821 -49.24 3.41 12.22
N LYS A 822 -48.70 2.46 13.05
CA LYS A 822 -49.50 1.83 14.10
C LYS A 822 -50.00 2.89 15.11
N ALA A 823 -49.12 3.79 15.53
CA ALA A 823 -49.47 4.86 16.44
C ALA A 823 -50.56 5.77 15.86
N LEU A 824 -50.45 6.14 14.58
CA LEU A 824 -51.49 6.99 13.91
C LEU A 824 -52.88 6.32 13.87
N ARG A 825 -52.86 5.01 13.60
CA ARG A 825 -54.11 4.22 13.62
C ARG A 825 -54.69 4.04 14.99
N ALA A 826 -53.84 3.80 15.99
CA ALA A 826 -54.22 3.59 17.37
C ALA A 826 -54.67 4.91 18.07
N TRP A 827 -54.28 6.06 17.52
CA TRP A 827 -54.66 7.38 18.04
C TRP A 827 -56.15 7.62 17.98
N ARG A 828 -56.84 7.27 16.91
CA ARG A 828 -58.31 7.51 16.74
C ARG A 828 -59.14 6.85 17.83
N PRO A 829 -58.98 5.54 18.13
CA PRO A 829 -59.74 4.92 19.22
C PRO A 829 -59.33 5.44 20.61
N LEU A 830 -58.03 5.88 20.77
CA LEU A 830 -57.57 6.43 22.04
C LEU A 830 -58.30 7.69 22.48
N LEU A 831 -58.76 8.54 21.52
CA LEU A 831 -59.50 9.77 21.80
C LEU A 831 -60.83 9.52 22.54
N PHE A 832 -61.45 8.35 22.32
CA PHE A 832 -62.74 7.96 22.89
C PHE A 832 -62.61 6.91 23.98
N LEU A 833 -61.42 6.46 24.29
CA LEU A 833 -61.16 5.44 25.31
C LEU A 833 -61.46 5.98 26.70
N PRO A 834 -62.17 5.26 27.59
CA PRO A 834 -62.35 5.69 28.97
C PRO A 834 -61.02 5.65 29.74
N ASP A 835 -60.86 6.49 30.76
CA ASP A 835 -59.62 6.67 31.51
C ASP A 835 -59.11 5.37 32.15
N LYS A 836 -60.01 4.49 32.60
CA LYS A 836 -59.71 3.20 33.23
C LYS A 836 -58.95 2.23 32.31
N ASP A 837 -59.12 2.38 30.99
CA ASP A 837 -58.53 1.48 30.01
C ASP A 837 -57.20 2.03 29.45
N LEU A 838 -56.78 3.25 29.86
CA LEU A 838 -55.54 3.84 29.40
C LEU A 838 -54.30 3.05 29.85
N VAL A 839 -54.34 2.47 31.08
CA VAL A 839 -53.24 1.63 31.60
C VAL A 839 -53.10 0.35 30.78
N ALA A 840 -54.24 -0.29 30.43
CA ALA A 840 -54.23 -1.49 29.60
C ALA A 840 -53.68 -1.18 28.18
N ARG A 841 -53.95 0.04 27.67
CA ARG A 841 -53.45 0.45 26.36
C ARG A 841 -51.96 0.73 26.37
N ALA A 842 -51.40 1.21 27.50
CA ALA A 842 -49.94 1.35 27.65
C ALA A 842 -49.19 0.02 27.51
N THR A 843 -49.81 -1.11 27.86
CA THR A 843 -49.20 -2.46 27.78
C THR A 843 -49.23 -3.04 26.36
N THR A 844 -50.09 -2.56 25.47
CA THR A 844 -50.19 -3.08 24.07
C THR A 844 -49.10 -2.54 23.13
N GLY A 845 -48.37 -1.49 23.50
CA GLY A 845 -47.27 -0.94 22.73
C GLY A 845 -47.65 -0.30 21.38
N ASP A 846 -48.94 -0.23 21.00
CA ASP A 846 -49.37 0.29 19.72
C ASP A 846 -49.26 1.83 19.63
N VAL A 847 -49.30 2.54 20.76
CA VAL A 847 -49.12 3.98 20.88
C VAL A 847 -47.84 4.27 21.66
N PRO A 848 -46.99 5.20 21.21
CA PRO A 848 -45.81 5.60 21.97
C PRO A 848 -46.25 6.10 23.36
N THR A 849 -45.57 5.65 24.39
CA THR A 849 -45.89 5.93 25.81
C THR A 849 -45.96 7.42 26.08
N LEU A 850 -45.12 8.24 25.47
CA LEU A 850 -45.08 9.68 25.58
C LEU A 850 -46.43 10.32 25.12
N ILE A 851 -46.97 9.88 23.98
CA ILE A 851 -48.23 10.40 23.43
C ILE A 851 -49.40 10.05 24.36
N LEU A 852 -49.39 8.84 24.90
CA LEU A 852 -50.36 8.37 25.86
C LEU A 852 -50.32 9.20 27.14
N LEU A 853 -49.11 9.46 27.67
CA LEU A 853 -48.89 10.27 28.87
C LEU A 853 -49.34 11.72 28.69
N HIS A 854 -48.99 12.34 27.53
CA HIS A 854 -49.48 13.70 27.21
C HIS A 854 -50.97 13.77 27.12
N HIS A 855 -51.59 12.79 26.44
CA HIS A 855 -53.05 12.74 26.30
C HIS A 855 -53.72 12.52 27.65
N ALA A 856 -53.17 11.67 28.53
CA ALA A 856 -53.68 11.46 29.88
C ALA A 856 -53.55 12.74 30.74
N LEU A 857 -52.36 13.40 30.70
CA LEU A 857 -52.16 14.70 31.35
C LEU A 857 -53.12 15.78 30.85
N GLY A 858 -53.36 15.80 29.51
CA GLY A 858 -54.34 16.72 28.90
C GLY A 858 -55.76 16.50 29.41
N ARG A 859 -56.18 15.24 29.58
CA ARG A 859 -57.47 14.91 30.21
C ARG A 859 -57.53 15.32 31.67
N ALA A 860 -56.44 15.06 32.42
CA ALA A 860 -56.36 15.49 33.82
C ALA A 860 -56.45 17.03 33.92
N ALA A 861 -55.76 17.75 33.06
CA ALA A 861 -55.80 19.22 32.98
C ALA A 861 -57.20 19.74 32.63
N SER A 862 -57.92 19.03 31.74
CA SER A 862 -59.31 19.37 31.40
C SER A 862 -60.29 19.12 32.55
N ALA A 863 -60.15 18.01 33.26
CA ALA A 863 -60.96 17.65 34.41
C ALA A 863 -60.71 18.57 35.65
N CYS A 864 -59.46 19.03 35.80
CA CYS A 864 -59.09 19.91 36.91
C CYS A 864 -59.25 21.43 36.57
N ARG A 865 -59.81 21.80 35.46
CA ARG A 865 -59.89 23.18 34.98
C ARG A 865 -60.69 24.12 35.90
N GLU A 866 -61.73 23.62 36.49
CA GLU A 866 -62.56 24.36 37.44
C GLU A 866 -62.14 24.13 38.89
N GLY A 867 -61.15 23.29 39.12
CA GLY A 867 -60.62 22.98 40.43
C GLY A 867 -59.63 24.05 40.96
N ARG A 868 -59.36 24.06 42.29
CA ARG A 868 -58.36 24.92 42.91
C ARG A 868 -56.92 24.61 42.43
N ILE A 869 -56.63 23.35 42.14
CA ILE A 869 -55.30 22.92 41.60
C ILE A 869 -55.48 22.63 40.12
N GLN A 870 -54.72 23.33 39.32
CA GLN A 870 -54.67 23.09 37.88
C GLN A 870 -53.51 22.16 37.52
N VAL A 871 -53.77 21.12 36.75
CA VAL A 871 -52.71 20.27 36.17
C VAL A 871 -52.04 21.05 35.08
N LYS A 872 -50.73 21.33 35.24
CA LYS A 872 -49.90 22.01 34.23
C LYS A 872 -49.27 20.98 33.31
N LEU A 873 -49.42 21.13 32.01
CA LEU A 873 -48.73 20.35 31.04
C LEU A 873 -47.20 20.63 31.06
N PRO A 874 -46.33 19.71 30.56
CA PRO A 874 -44.88 19.89 30.63
C PRO A 874 -44.36 21.20 30.03
N HIS A 875 -44.92 21.67 28.92
CA HIS A 875 -44.56 22.96 28.33
C HIS A 875 -44.96 24.15 29.21
N GLN A 876 -46.08 24.05 29.90
CA GLN A 876 -46.57 25.12 30.82
C GLN A 876 -45.71 25.21 32.10
N VAL A 877 -45.22 24.06 32.59
CA VAL A 877 -44.30 24.04 33.73
C VAL A 877 -42.98 24.76 33.39
N GLN A 878 -42.51 24.61 32.14
CA GLN A 878 -41.29 25.27 31.66
C GLN A 878 -41.50 26.69 31.14
N GLY A 879 -42.77 27.14 30.98
CA GLY A 879 -43.09 28.41 30.35
C GLY A 879 -42.82 28.47 28.84
N TRP A 880 -42.81 27.33 28.18
CA TRP A 880 -42.57 27.22 26.74
C TRP A 880 -43.93 27.25 25.97
N THR A 881 -43.84 27.59 24.65
CA THR A 881 -44.97 27.35 23.75
C THR A 881 -45.05 25.86 23.42
N GLU A 882 -46.25 25.38 23.04
CA GLU A 882 -46.47 24.02 22.61
C GLU A 882 -45.53 23.65 21.41
N GLY A 883 -45.31 24.61 20.51
CA GLY A 883 -44.43 24.44 19.34
C GLY A 883 -42.96 24.27 19.73
N ASP A 884 -42.47 25.05 20.73
CA ASP A 884 -41.09 24.94 21.22
C ASP A 884 -40.91 23.63 21.99
N TYR A 885 -41.90 23.22 22.76
CA TYR A 885 -41.88 21.96 23.47
C TYR A 885 -41.81 20.76 22.53
N VAL A 886 -42.69 20.71 21.50
CA VAL A 886 -42.64 19.59 20.51
C VAL A 886 -41.36 19.61 19.71
N ARG A 887 -40.78 20.78 19.40
CA ARG A 887 -39.45 20.88 18.78
C ARG A 887 -38.38 20.24 19.67
N TRP A 888 -38.38 20.59 20.95
CA TRP A 888 -37.46 20.03 21.94
C TRP A 888 -37.64 18.49 22.04
N LEU A 889 -38.87 17.98 22.07
CA LEU A 889 -39.17 16.57 22.10
C LEU A 889 -38.61 15.83 20.85
N ASN A 890 -38.67 16.45 19.69
CA ASN A 890 -38.11 15.85 18.47
C ASN A 890 -36.56 15.78 18.44
N GLU A 891 -35.91 16.60 19.24
CA GLU A 891 -34.44 16.72 19.33
C GLU A 891 -33.81 15.85 20.44
N HIS A 892 -34.56 15.47 21.48
CA HIS A 892 -34.06 14.79 22.67
C HIS A 892 -34.45 13.31 22.73
N GLY A 893 -33.74 12.54 23.55
CA GLY A 893 -33.96 11.12 23.75
C GLY A 893 -35.21 10.78 24.57
N GLU A 894 -35.57 9.51 24.60
CA GLU A 894 -36.77 9.03 25.30
C GLU A 894 -36.70 9.27 26.82
N THR A 895 -35.52 9.07 27.41
CA THR A 895 -35.29 9.33 28.86
C THR A 895 -35.56 10.78 29.24
N ASP A 896 -35.05 11.72 28.44
CA ASP A 896 -35.22 13.15 28.71
C ASP A 896 -36.69 13.59 28.51
N ARG A 897 -37.34 13.01 27.48
CA ARG A 897 -38.78 13.27 27.23
C ARG A 897 -39.67 12.80 28.38
N LEU A 898 -39.37 11.61 28.93
CA LEU A 898 -40.13 11.08 30.09
C LEU A 898 -39.84 11.88 31.36
N ALA A 899 -38.62 12.36 31.56
CA ALA A 899 -38.27 13.24 32.68
C ALA A 899 -39.04 14.55 32.63
N MET A 900 -39.31 15.11 31.44
CA MET A 900 -40.16 16.31 31.31
C MET A 900 -41.61 16.06 31.71
N VAL A 901 -42.15 14.86 31.44
CA VAL A 901 -43.48 14.47 31.85
C VAL A 901 -43.54 14.27 33.38
N SER A 902 -42.51 13.62 33.97
CA SER A 902 -42.45 13.45 35.43
C SER A 902 -42.44 14.80 36.19
N MET A 903 -41.76 15.81 35.63
CA MET A 903 -41.75 17.15 36.21
C MET A 903 -43.15 17.77 36.37
N SER A 904 -44.05 17.48 35.42
CA SER A 904 -45.47 17.94 35.52
C SER A 904 -46.23 17.25 36.62
N VAL A 905 -45.99 15.96 36.82
CA VAL A 905 -46.58 15.17 37.89
C VAL A 905 -46.05 15.66 39.24
N ASP A 906 -44.72 15.91 39.30
CA ASP A 906 -44.06 16.42 40.51
C ASP A 906 -44.54 17.85 40.87
N ALA A 907 -44.71 18.69 39.87
CA ALA A 907 -45.25 20.06 40.06
C ALA A 907 -46.67 20.00 40.68
N TRP A 908 -47.51 19.14 40.12
CA TRP A 908 -48.86 18.94 40.62
C TRP A 908 -48.86 18.35 42.07
N ASN A 909 -48.02 17.36 42.33
CA ASN A 909 -47.89 16.76 43.64
C ASN A 909 -47.46 17.81 44.69
N LYS A 910 -46.49 18.68 44.34
CA LYS A 910 -46.05 19.79 45.22
C LYS A 910 -47.16 20.78 45.50
N GLU A 911 -47.94 21.20 44.48
CA GLU A 911 -49.08 22.08 44.66
C GLU A 911 -50.16 21.46 45.56
N LYS A 912 -50.38 20.15 45.40
CA LYS A 912 -51.29 19.34 46.20
C LYS A 912 -50.83 19.30 47.68
N GLU A 913 -49.55 19.07 47.95
CA GLU A 913 -48.95 19.02 49.26
C GLU A 913 -49.02 20.37 49.97
N VAL A 914 -48.85 21.47 49.25
CA VAL A 914 -48.96 22.82 49.77
C VAL A 914 -50.39 23.10 50.18
N LEU A 915 -51.40 22.79 49.36
CA LEU A 915 -52.81 23.05 49.71
C LEU A 915 -53.33 22.07 50.76
N ALA A 916 -52.87 20.83 50.82
CA ALA A 916 -53.23 19.87 51.86
C ALA A 916 -52.74 20.29 53.26
N ARG A 917 -51.80 21.25 53.40
CA ARG A 917 -51.32 21.82 54.65
C ARG A 917 -52.18 22.98 55.13
N ASP A 918 -52.94 23.59 54.24
CA ASP A 918 -53.69 24.82 54.56
C ASP A 918 -55.18 24.63 54.86
N GLU A 919 -55.87 23.56 54.45
CA GLU A 919 -57.30 23.32 54.67
C GLU A 919 -57.74 21.87 54.71
N GLU A 920 -58.63 21.47 55.67
CA GLU A 920 -59.26 20.12 55.79
C GLU A 920 -60.38 19.80 54.73
N ASP A 921 -60.37 20.36 53.54
CA ASP A 921 -61.48 20.15 52.57
C ASP A 921 -61.19 19.08 51.49
N GLU A 922 -62.01 18.01 51.53
CA GLU A 922 -61.97 16.79 50.68
C GLU A 922 -62.40 16.96 49.18
N THR A 923 -62.56 18.17 48.70
CA THR A 923 -63.06 18.44 47.35
C THR A 923 -61.95 18.77 46.31
N ILE A 924 -60.88 18.10 46.38
CA ILE A 924 -59.91 18.09 45.26
C ILE A 924 -60.50 17.15 44.14
N GLY A 925 -60.81 17.67 42.98
CA GLY A 925 -61.50 16.95 41.90
C GLY A 925 -61.06 15.48 41.73
N GLN A 926 -61.90 14.56 42.21
CA GLN A 926 -61.61 13.12 42.30
C GLN A 926 -61.24 12.52 40.94
N GLU A 927 -61.83 13.03 39.83
CA GLU A 927 -61.53 12.57 38.46
C GLU A 927 -60.10 12.90 37.99
N GLY A 928 -59.62 14.10 38.27
CA GLY A 928 -58.27 14.50 37.91
C GLY A 928 -57.21 13.75 38.69
N GLN A 929 -57.44 13.44 39.99
CA GLN A 929 -56.54 12.59 40.81
C GLN A 929 -56.44 11.16 40.27
N ALA A 930 -57.58 10.60 39.81
CA ALA A 930 -57.61 9.25 39.21
C ALA A 930 -56.75 9.18 37.95
N VAL A 931 -56.82 10.21 37.08
CA VAL A 931 -56.02 10.24 35.84
C VAL A 931 -54.53 10.47 36.11
N ILE A 932 -54.19 11.33 37.09
CA ILE A 932 -52.77 11.50 37.46
C ILE A 932 -52.17 10.25 38.12
N ALA A 933 -52.95 9.50 38.89
CA ALA A 933 -52.55 8.21 39.42
C ALA A 933 -52.25 7.23 38.25
N ILE A 934 -53.06 7.25 37.20
CA ILE A 934 -52.83 6.47 35.96
C ILE A 934 -51.52 6.90 35.28
N VAL A 935 -51.28 8.21 35.14
CA VAL A 935 -50.02 8.74 34.56
C VAL A 935 -48.81 8.29 35.38
N SER A 936 -48.93 8.37 36.73
CA SER A 936 -47.83 7.93 37.63
C SER A 936 -47.58 6.42 37.53
N GLU A 937 -48.63 5.62 37.38
CA GLU A 937 -48.51 4.16 37.17
C GLU A 937 -47.85 3.82 35.85
N ILE A 938 -48.22 4.52 34.76
CA ILE A 938 -47.59 4.33 33.46
C ILE A 938 -46.11 4.72 33.51
N LEU A 939 -45.75 5.85 34.13
CA LEU A 939 -44.37 6.28 34.34
C LEU A 939 -43.55 5.28 35.16
N ALA A 940 -44.11 4.76 36.24
CA ALA A 940 -43.44 3.77 37.09
C ALA A 940 -43.13 2.47 36.33
N ARG A 941 -44.07 2.04 35.48
CA ARG A 941 -43.89 0.84 34.61
C ARG A 941 -42.83 1.07 33.55
N THR A 942 -42.77 2.24 32.94
CA THR A 942 -41.77 2.59 31.93
C THR A 942 -40.37 2.75 32.51
N GLY A 943 -40.23 3.32 33.71
CA GLY A 943 -38.96 3.43 34.44
C GLY A 943 -38.40 2.08 34.93
N SER A 944 -39.25 1.06 35.05
CA SER A 944 -38.81 -0.33 35.39
C SER A 944 -38.34 -1.14 34.19
N THR A 945 -38.58 -0.70 32.95
CA THR A 945 -38.23 -1.42 31.70
C THR A 945 -37.03 -0.79 31.00
N ALA A 946 -36.53 0.37 31.43
CA ALA A 946 -35.33 1.05 31.02
C ALA A 946 -34.16 0.75 31.99
#